data_1baa0844d6f6feb19b9a888eaf5a0871
#
_entry.id   1baa0844d6f6feb19b9a888eaf5a0871
#
_cell.length_a   1.000
_cell.length_b   1.000
_cell.length_c   1.000
_cell.angle_alpha   90.00
_cell.angle_beta   90.00
_cell.angle_gamma   90.00
#
_symmetry.space_group_name_H-M   'P 1'
#
loop_
_entity.id
_entity.type
_entity.pdbx_description
1 polymer ?
#
loop_
_entity_poly.entity_id
_entity_poly.type
_entity_poly.pdbx_seq_one_letter_code
_entity_poly.pdbx_strand_id
1 'polypeptide(L)'
;MDRVVLNLRAIVGRRNVLAEPEELLVYECDGLPQHKHPPRAVAFPNSTEEVSEVLKLLAREEVSFAPRGAGTGLSGGALAINQGVVIELARMRKILKIDPENRRAIVETGLVNAHLSRAVAPFGLYYVPDPSSQPSCTIGGNIAENAGGIHCLKYGTTADHVISARVVLSDGSIVDLGGGMPGYDLLGVFVGSEGTFGIATEATVKLAPIPPAVRTLLADFIDVDDASRAVSAIIAAGMLPAALEMMDNAIIRAVEKSVFAAGLPLDAQAVLLVELDGIEAGIDDDAEKAASILREHGARSVHPATDENERKKLWAARKGAFGAVGRLSPDVMIQDAVVPRSRLPEVLAETYRISAHYQLQLANVFHAGDGNLHPLICFDLRRGDDLERVRQAGREIMETCVRAGGSITGEHGVGLDKSSYLPLIFSEDDMETMLQVRAAFDPSGLCNPGKIIPMPRGCGEARAVATHALSAPTGVIPLPQGEGKGEGISTNSNNDVLAPLPSPQGVLKQAAAAPHDRITQKQTLIATKLNEARIARELARIVGDQSVRRLADVNFANLSQSAAFANTRAFEVAPLTGEQAAEVMKISTREDLTVVPKGTGGWLQAGNAMSGADLILSTRRMKTVIRHEPADLVASAEAGLTLAEFQKHLSKAGQWLPLDPPDDGGVTLGGIVATGLGGAHSFGFGTPRSYVIGMRVVLADGRVVKAGGNVVKNVAGYDLCKLFTGSYGALGLITEITFKLRPLPAETRTVVASGPLVSLATTGRQISADMFPVAVELLSPQMAGNLEIESKSQQCALLVRFAGSARAVVSQTAHALKLLRDDQNNRCYALDEDQNLWQKLSATPMQTSNNLGWRVNLRPGDLPTFLNEIVALEKDETSHVSLSWHAGLGDGRLRAIARAPVYHREAVRALERLRGKAETLGGSLVLETAPLEIRNEFDAWGGFGSSIELMERVKTQLDPQNLFSPGRFVTATFSRV
;
A
#
# COMPACT_ATOMS: atom_id res chain seq x y z
N MET A 1 -45.15 1.79 9.11
CA MET A 1 -43.81 1.85 9.72
C MET A 1 -42.88 1.13 8.78
N ASP A 2 -41.76 1.76 8.46
CA ASP A 2 -40.78 1.23 7.50
C ASP A 2 -40.23 -0.13 7.96
N ARG A 3 -40.37 -1.20 7.12
CA ARG A 3 -39.94 -2.56 7.41
C ARG A 3 -38.44 -2.64 7.69
N VAL A 4 -37.64 -1.90 6.92
CA VAL A 4 -36.17 -1.84 7.10
C VAL A 4 -35.84 -1.28 8.49
N VAL A 5 -36.50 -0.16 8.88
CA VAL A 5 -36.30 0.46 10.20
C VAL A 5 -36.71 -0.48 11.34
N LEU A 6 -37.80 -1.24 11.19
CA LEU A 6 -38.21 -2.23 12.19
C LEU A 6 -37.18 -3.32 12.38
N ASN A 7 -36.65 -3.86 11.26
CA ASN A 7 -35.62 -4.90 11.29
C ASN A 7 -34.28 -4.37 11.84
N LEU A 8 -33.87 -3.16 11.48
CA LEU A 8 -32.70 -2.50 12.08
C LEU A 8 -32.85 -2.39 13.60
N ARG A 9 -34.03 -1.96 14.08
CA ARG A 9 -34.33 -1.86 15.51
C ARG A 9 -34.29 -3.23 16.23
N ALA A 10 -34.60 -4.30 15.52
CA ALA A 10 -34.50 -5.66 16.08
C ALA A 10 -33.05 -6.12 16.24
N ILE A 11 -32.12 -5.69 15.33
CA ILE A 11 -30.70 -6.06 15.37
C ILE A 11 -29.94 -5.23 16.40
N VAL A 12 -29.95 -3.89 16.27
CA VAL A 12 -29.10 -3.01 17.08
C VAL A 12 -29.83 -2.42 18.31
N GLY A 13 -31.14 -2.69 18.47
CA GLY A 13 -31.97 -2.16 19.54
C GLY A 13 -32.69 -0.85 19.16
N ARG A 14 -33.91 -0.66 19.65
CA ARG A 14 -34.81 0.44 19.26
C ARG A 14 -34.20 1.84 19.45
N ARG A 15 -33.42 2.06 20.53
CA ARG A 15 -32.82 3.35 20.87
C ARG A 15 -31.60 3.68 20.00
N ASN A 16 -31.12 2.71 19.26
CA ASN A 16 -29.90 2.81 18.42
C ASN A 16 -30.26 2.91 16.94
N VAL A 17 -31.49 3.30 16.60
CA VAL A 17 -31.93 3.60 15.22
C VAL A 17 -32.73 4.87 15.23
N LEU A 18 -32.20 5.91 14.59
CA LEU A 18 -32.89 7.18 14.33
C LEU A 18 -33.62 7.06 12.99
N ALA A 19 -34.86 7.53 12.94
CA ALA A 19 -35.68 7.46 11.73
C ALA A 19 -36.70 8.61 11.64
N GLU A 20 -36.77 9.47 12.65
CA GLU A 20 -37.67 10.63 12.61
C GLU A 20 -36.99 11.77 11.85
N PRO A 21 -37.70 12.49 10.98
CA PRO A 21 -37.11 13.53 10.11
C PRO A 21 -36.22 14.54 10.85
N GLU A 22 -36.64 14.94 12.05
CA GLU A 22 -35.93 15.92 12.87
C GLU A 22 -34.59 15.40 13.38
N GLU A 23 -34.51 14.08 13.70
CA GLU A 23 -33.29 13.40 14.15
C GLU A 23 -32.29 13.24 12.99
N LEU A 24 -32.80 13.07 11.77
CA LEU A 24 -31.99 12.81 10.58
C LEU A 24 -31.29 14.07 10.03
N LEU A 25 -31.73 15.28 10.39
CA LEU A 25 -31.15 16.56 9.96
C LEU A 25 -29.64 16.65 10.32
N VAL A 26 -29.21 16.06 11.44
CA VAL A 26 -27.81 16.08 11.87
C VAL A 26 -26.92 15.22 10.95
N TYR A 27 -27.51 14.31 10.18
CA TYR A 27 -26.84 13.37 9.31
C TYR A 27 -27.01 13.67 7.81
N GLU A 28 -27.69 14.77 7.46
CA GLU A 28 -27.92 15.15 6.06
C GLU A 28 -26.68 15.71 5.36
N CYS A 29 -25.66 16.15 6.11
CA CYS A 29 -24.38 16.66 5.61
C CYS A 29 -23.19 16.12 6.41
N ASP A 30 -21.99 16.31 5.89
CA ASP A 30 -20.71 16.15 6.60
C ASP A 30 -20.10 17.53 6.90
N GLY A 31 -18.76 17.66 6.82
CA GLY A 31 -18.06 18.94 6.95
C GLY A 31 -18.32 19.92 5.79
N LEU A 32 -18.94 19.47 4.70
CA LEU A 32 -19.38 20.30 3.56
C LEU A 32 -20.90 20.49 3.56
N PRO A 33 -21.44 21.57 4.16
CA PRO A 33 -22.89 21.77 4.31
C PRO A 33 -23.65 22.04 3.01
N GLN A 34 -22.94 22.26 1.90
CA GLN A 34 -23.54 22.44 0.57
C GLN A 34 -24.10 21.14 -0.03
N HIS A 35 -23.65 19.97 0.42
CA HIS A 35 -24.17 18.67 0.04
C HIS A 35 -25.14 18.19 1.10
N LYS A 36 -26.44 18.09 0.77
CA LYS A 36 -27.49 17.69 1.69
C LYS A 36 -28.25 16.46 1.18
N HIS A 37 -28.09 15.36 1.87
CA HIS A 37 -28.74 14.08 1.56
C HIS A 37 -29.30 13.45 2.84
N PRO A 38 -30.55 13.75 3.23
CA PRO A 38 -31.18 13.14 4.39
C PRO A 38 -31.22 11.60 4.22
N PRO A 39 -30.68 10.82 5.15
CA PRO A 39 -30.71 9.37 5.09
C PRO A 39 -32.13 8.84 5.37
N ARG A 40 -32.42 7.60 5.01
CA ARG A 40 -33.63 6.88 5.38
C ARG A 40 -33.68 6.56 6.87
N ALA A 41 -32.54 6.22 7.44
CA ALA A 41 -32.35 5.94 8.86
C ALA A 41 -30.86 6.03 9.20
N VAL A 42 -30.56 6.16 10.50
CA VAL A 42 -29.19 6.01 11.03
C VAL A 42 -29.18 4.86 12.03
N ALA A 43 -28.32 3.87 11.81
CA ALA A 43 -28.13 2.73 12.71
C ALA A 43 -26.80 2.84 13.44
N PHE A 44 -26.78 2.55 14.74
CA PHE A 44 -25.62 2.61 15.63
C PHE A 44 -25.26 1.22 16.13
N PRO A 45 -24.56 0.38 15.39
CA PRO A 45 -24.08 -0.91 15.85
C PRO A 45 -23.03 -0.76 16.96
N ASN A 46 -22.87 -1.82 17.78
CA ASN A 46 -21.94 -1.86 18.91
C ASN A 46 -20.86 -2.95 18.78
N SER A 47 -20.93 -3.76 17.74
CA SER A 47 -19.95 -4.81 17.46
C SER A 47 -19.85 -5.11 15.96
N THR A 48 -18.80 -5.81 15.57
CA THR A 48 -18.60 -6.31 14.20
C THR A 48 -19.76 -7.18 13.75
N GLU A 49 -20.29 -8.03 14.63
CA GLU A 49 -21.42 -8.94 14.36
C GLU A 49 -22.71 -8.15 14.12
N GLU A 50 -22.99 -7.10 14.91
CA GLU A 50 -24.14 -6.22 14.66
C GLU A 50 -24.01 -5.52 13.30
N VAL A 51 -22.81 -5.04 12.92
CA VAL A 51 -22.56 -4.48 11.58
C VAL A 51 -22.84 -5.54 10.50
N SER A 52 -22.34 -6.76 10.67
CA SER A 52 -22.57 -7.88 9.74
C SER A 52 -24.05 -8.15 9.53
N GLU A 53 -24.83 -8.30 10.62
CA GLU A 53 -26.28 -8.55 10.54
C GLU A 53 -27.04 -7.37 9.91
N VAL A 54 -26.64 -6.13 10.19
CA VAL A 54 -27.21 -4.95 9.53
C VAL A 54 -26.93 -4.98 8.03
N LEU A 55 -25.69 -5.26 7.59
CA LEU A 55 -25.37 -5.31 6.16
C LEU A 55 -26.05 -6.48 5.45
N LYS A 56 -26.17 -7.66 6.07
CA LYS A 56 -26.99 -8.79 5.54
C LYS A 56 -28.44 -8.39 5.33
N LEU A 57 -29.01 -7.63 6.27
CA LEU A 57 -30.36 -7.11 6.13
C LEU A 57 -30.46 -6.16 4.94
N LEU A 58 -29.55 -5.17 4.85
CA LEU A 58 -29.56 -4.17 3.78
C LEU A 58 -29.32 -4.79 2.40
N ALA A 59 -28.42 -5.78 2.30
CA ALA A 59 -28.20 -6.55 1.08
C ALA A 59 -29.45 -7.31 0.64
N ARG A 60 -30.17 -7.98 1.56
CA ARG A 60 -31.42 -8.68 1.27
C ARG A 60 -32.55 -7.75 0.82
N GLU A 61 -32.63 -6.56 1.40
CA GLU A 61 -33.68 -5.57 1.06
C GLU A 61 -33.21 -4.61 -0.09
N GLU A 62 -32.04 -4.85 -0.68
CA GLU A 62 -31.42 -4.04 -1.74
C GLU A 62 -31.32 -2.53 -1.38
N VAL A 63 -31.00 -2.22 -0.15
CA VAL A 63 -30.88 -0.86 0.37
C VAL A 63 -29.41 -0.47 0.47
N SER A 64 -29.06 0.64 -0.17
CA SER A 64 -27.72 1.20 -0.09
C SER A 64 -27.41 1.75 1.32
N PHE A 65 -26.13 1.81 1.65
CA PHE A 65 -25.68 2.34 2.93
C PHE A 65 -24.39 3.16 2.80
N ALA A 66 -24.17 4.06 3.74
CA ALA A 66 -22.95 4.83 3.89
C ALA A 66 -22.37 4.64 5.30
N PRO A 67 -21.11 4.20 5.46
CA PRO A 67 -20.44 4.22 6.76
C PRO A 67 -20.15 5.65 7.18
N ARG A 68 -20.27 5.94 8.49
CA ARG A 68 -19.97 7.26 9.04
C ARG A 68 -19.20 7.12 10.35
N GLY A 69 -18.14 7.88 10.48
CA GLY A 69 -17.49 8.14 11.76
C GLY A 69 -18.02 9.44 12.36
N ALA A 70 -17.16 10.44 12.59
CA ALA A 70 -17.60 11.73 13.16
C ALA A 70 -18.23 12.70 12.13
N GLY A 71 -18.25 12.37 10.85
CA GLY A 71 -18.77 13.24 9.78
C GLY A 71 -17.96 14.53 9.58
N THR A 72 -16.66 14.51 9.89
CA THR A 72 -15.73 15.64 9.73
C THR A 72 -15.10 15.73 8.33
N GLY A 73 -15.42 14.79 7.44
CA GLY A 73 -14.93 14.76 6.06
C GLY A 73 -15.37 16.00 5.26
N LEU A 74 -14.57 16.33 4.23
CA LEU A 74 -14.75 17.51 3.37
C LEU A 74 -14.91 17.09 1.89
N SER A 75 -15.56 15.94 1.65
CA SER A 75 -15.75 15.38 0.31
C SER A 75 -17.21 14.97 0.00
N GLY A 76 -18.09 15.01 1.01
CA GLY A 76 -19.43 14.40 0.90
C GLY A 76 -19.39 12.88 1.00
N GLY A 77 -18.29 12.30 1.48
CA GLY A 77 -18.04 10.85 1.56
C GLY A 77 -18.98 10.12 2.53
N ALA A 78 -19.37 10.75 3.64
CA ALA A 78 -20.19 10.14 4.69
C ALA A 78 -21.71 10.28 4.48
N LEU A 79 -22.17 10.65 3.28
CA LEU A 79 -23.58 10.93 2.97
C LEU A 79 -24.26 9.73 2.31
N ALA A 80 -25.38 9.30 2.87
CA ALA A 80 -26.21 8.25 2.28
C ALA A 80 -27.10 8.83 1.17
N ILE A 81 -26.69 8.66 -0.09
CA ILE A 81 -27.51 9.03 -1.24
C ILE A 81 -28.64 8.00 -1.47
N ASN A 82 -29.61 8.34 -2.34
CA ASN A 82 -30.68 7.43 -2.78
C ASN A 82 -31.52 6.82 -1.62
N GLN A 83 -31.80 7.61 -0.58
CA GLN A 83 -32.51 7.11 0.61
C GLN A 83 -31.80 5.93 1.29
N GLY A 84 -30.48 5.93 1.27
CA GLY A 84 -29.68 4.90 1.93
C GLY A 84 -29.68 5.04 3.46
N VAL A 85 -29.17 3.99 4.13
CA VAL A 85 -29.01 3.97 5.58
C VAL A 85 -27.59 4.41 5.97
N VAL A 86 -27.47 5.30 6.95
CA VAL A 86 -26.17 5.64 7.56
C VAL A 86 -25.84 4.60 8.64
N ILE A 87 -24.65 4.04 8.58
CA ILE A 87 -24.09 3.15 9.62
C ILE A 87 -23.07 3.95 10.42
N GLU A 88 -23.49 4.39 11.60
CA GLU A 88 -22.70 5.29 12.47
C GLU A 88 -21.93 4.47 13.53
N LEU A 89 -20.60 4.57 13.53
CA LEU A 89 -19.73 3.73 14.36
C LEU A 89 -19.39 4.31 15.73
N ALA A 90 -20.02 5.41 16.14
CA ALA A 90 -19.70 6.14 17.38
C ALA A 90 -19.82 5.32 18.67
N ARG A 91 -20.50 4.15 18.66
CA ARG A 91 -20.57 3.21 19.79
C ARG A 91 -19.37 2.27 19.86
N MET A 92 -18.68 2.04 18.75
CA MET A 92 -17.50 1.16 18.63
C MET A 92 -16.22 1.95 18.86
N ARG A 93 -15.92 2.31 20.11
CA ARG A 93 -14.84 3.26 20.48
C ARG A 93 -13.84 2.75 21.52
N LYS A 94 -13.73 1.43 21.70
CA LYS A 94 -12.83 0.84 22.68
C LYS A 94 -11.39 0.75 22.13
N ILE A 95 -10.44 0.92 23.02
CA ILE A 95 -9.07 0.45 22.80
C ILE A 95 -9.04 -0.99 23.32
N LEU A 96 -8.94 -1.94 22.39
CA LEU A 96 -9.01 -3.38 22.70
C LEU A 96 -7.70 -3.87 23.31
N LYS A 97 -6.55 -3.35 22.80
CA LYS A 97 -5.22 -3.69 23.30
C LYS A 97 -4.22 -2.58 22.99
N ILE A 98 -3.36 -2.24 23.94
CA ILE A 98 -2.13 -1.48 23.72
C ILE A 98 -0.97 -2.47 23.88
N ASP A 99 -0.06 -2.48 22.91
CA ASP A 99 1.12 -3.34 22.87
C ASP A 99 2.36 -2.46 22.64
N PRO A 100 2.89 -1.84 23.72
CA PRO A 100 4.00 -0.90 23.62
C PRO A 100 5.29 -1.56 23.12
N GLU A 101 5.52 -2.81 23.48
CA GLU A 101 6.68 -3.60 23.09
C GLU A 101 6.78 -3.76 21.57
N ASN A 102 5.63 -3.90 20.89
CA ASN A 102 5.52 -4.02 19.44
C ASN A 102 5.08 -2.72 18.76
N ARG A 103 5.00 -1.60 19.51
CA ARG A 103 4.58 -0.28 19.02
C ARG A 103 3.28 -0.32 18.22
N ARG A 104 2.25 -0.94 18.78
CA ARG A 104 0.94 -1.06 18.14
C ARG A 104 -0.21 -0.96 19.13
N ALA A 105 -1.38 -0.65 18.62
CA ALA A 105 -2.63 -0.75 19.35
C ALA A 105 -3.70 -1.42 18.49
N ILE A 106 -4.62 -2.15 19.13
CA ILE A 106 -5.83 -2.69 18.50
C ILE A 106 -7.00 -1.88 19.01
N VAL A 107 -7.79 -1.32 18.10
CA VAL A 107 -8.86 -0.39 18.43
C VAL A 107 -10.12 -0.67 17.61
N GLU A 108 -11.29 -0.36 18.18
CA GLU A 108 -12.53 -0.21 17.42
C GLU A 108 -12.47 1.10 16.62
N THR A 109 -13.00 1.10 15.41
CA THR A 109 -12.78 2.18 14.43
C THR A 109 -13.57 3.46 14.67
N GLY A 110 -14.60 3.42 15.51
CA GLY A 110 -15.29 4.63 15.99
C GLY A 110 -14.52 5.38 17.09
N LEU A 111 -13.33 4.91 17.50
CA LEU A 111 -12.48 5.61 18.46
C LEU A 111 -11.99 6.94 17.87
N VAL A 112 -12.10 8.02 18.65
CA VAL A 112 -11.57 9.33 18.27
C VAL A 112 -10.04 9.29 18.25
N ASN A 113 -9.44 9.78 17.17
CA ASN A 113 -8.00 9.77 16.92
C ASN A 113 -7.18 10.31 18.13
N ALA A 114 -7.50 11.51 18.62
CA ALA A 114 -6.80 12.12 19.75
C ALA A 114 -6.90 11.32 21.06
N HIS A 115 -7.94 10.47 21.20
CA HIS A 115 -8.06 9.62 22.40
C HIS A 115 -7.02 8.51 22.40
N LEU A 116 -6.71 7.96 21.21
CA LEU A 116 -5.65 6.96 21.09
C LEU A 116 -4.28 7.54 21.47
N SER A 117 -3.91 8.70 20.88
CA SER A 117 -2.63 9.34 21.18
C SER A 117 -2.48 9.66 22.68
N ARG A 118 -3.55 10.14 23.34
CA ARG A 118 -3.56 10.35 24.79
C ARG A 118 -3.38 9.06 25.60
N ALA A 119 -4.01 7.97 25.16
CA ALA A 119 -3.93 6.69 25.88
C ALA A 119 -2.55 6.03 25.79
N VAL A 120 -1.82 6.25 24.69
CA VAL A 120 -0.49 5.65 24.48
C VAL A 120 0.66 6.56 24.93
N ALA A 121 0.43 7.84 25.18
CA ALA A 121 1.44 8.80 25.62
C ALA A 121 2.22 8.39 26.90
N PRO A 122 1.59 7.75 27.93
CA PRO A 122 2.32 7.26 29.09
C PRO A 122 3.40 6.21 28.79
N PHE A 123 3.36 5.61 27.60
CA PHE A 123 4.36 4.65 27.11
C PHE A 123 5.42 5.31 26.22
N GLY A 124 5.45 6.64 26.13
CA GLY A 124 6.36 7.37 25.24
C GLY A 124 6.00 7.22 23.74
N LEU A 125 4.74 6.88 23.45
CA LEU A 125 4.26 6.61 22.09
C LEU A 125 3.13 7.57 21.70
N TYR A 126 2.89 7.71 20.38
CA TYR A 126 1.73 8.44 19.83
C TYR A 126 1.27 7.82 18.51
N TYR A 127 0.04 8.13 18.11
CA TYR A 127 -0.49 7.79 16.79
C TYR A 127 -0.25 8.96 15.85
N VAL A 128 0.49 8.72 14.78
CA VAL A 128 1.08 9.77 13.94
C VAL A 128 0.06 10.55 13.12
N PRO A 129 -0.89 9.94 12.37
CA PRO A 129 -1.82 10.70 11.56
C PRO A 129 -2.61 11.71 12.39
N ASP A 130 -2.43 13.01 12.10
CA ASP A 130 -2.97 14.11 12.90
C ASP A 130 -3.68 15.18 12.05
N PRO A 131 -4.75 14.80 11.32
CA PRO A 131 -5.54 15.76 10.56
C PRO A 131 -6.04 16.90 11.46
N SER A 132 -6.33 18.07 10.89
CA SER A 132 -6.85 19.21 11.65
C SER A 132 -8.08 18.88 12.49
N SER A 133 -8.86 17.87 12.06
CA SER A 133 -10.02 17.33 12.78
C SER A 133 -9.66 16.29 13.88
N GLN A 134 -8.40 16.09 14.20
CA GLN A 134 -7.91 15.07 15.16
C GLN A 134 -8.68 15.00 16.48
N PRO A 135 -9.14 16.12 17.10
CA PRO A 135 -9.93 16.06 18.32
C PRO A 135 -11.31 15.42 18.17
N SER A 136 -11.80 15.27 16.94
CA SER A 136 -13.17 14.82 16.64
C SER A 136 -13.23 13.62 15.70
N CYS A 137 -12.33 13.54 14.70
CA CYS A 137 -12.33 12.47 13.71
C CYS A 137 -12.07 11.09 14.33
N THR A 138 -12.57 10.05 13.70
CA THR A 138 -12.40 8.66 14.16
C THR A 138 -11.31 7.93 13.38
N ILE A 139 -10.76 6.87 13.96
CA ILE A 139 -9.78 6.00 13.28
C ILE A 139 -10.37 5.41 11.98
N GLY A 140 -11.65 5.02 11.98
CA GLY A 140 -12.33 4.51 10.78
C GLY A 140 -12.51 5.56 9.69
N GLY A 141 -12.78 6.82 10.06
CA GLY A 141 -12.81 7.94 9.12
C GLY A 141 -11.42 8.20 8.53
N ASN A 142 -10.36 8.15 9.36
CA ASN A 142 -8.99 8.27 8.86
C ASN A 142 -8.62 7.14 7.88
N ILE A 143 -9.06 5.90 8.14
CA ILE A 143 -8.85 4.76 7.23
C ILE A 143 -9.62 4.97 5.92
N ALA A 144 -10.89 5.39 5.98
CA ALA A 144 -11.72 5.57 4.80
C ALA A 144 -11.16 6.64 3.84
N GLU A 145 -10.67 7.76 4.36
CA GLU A 145 -10.13 8.88 3.58
C GLU A 145 -8.61 8.79 3.32
N ASN A 146 -7.92 7.83 3.92
CA ASN A 146 -6.45 7.83 3.99
C ASN A 146 -5.92 9.16 4.55
N ALA A 147 -6.54 9.63 5.63
CA ALA A 147 -6.30 10.96 6.17
C ALA A 147 -4.83 11.22 6.47
N GLY A 148 -4.41 12.44 6.18
CA GLY A 148 -3.08 12.94 6.43
C GLY A 148 -2.99 13.82 7.67
N GLY A 149 -2.36 14.96 7.53
CA GLY A 149 -2.11 15.97 8.56
C GLY A 149 -0.81 16.71 8.31
N ILE A 150 -0.42 17.54 9.28
CA ILE A 150 0.77 18.39 9.18
C ILE A 150 2.08 17.60 9.13
N HIS A 151 2.12 16.38 9.66
CA HIS A 151 3.32 15.54 9.76
C HIS A 151 3.50 14.55 8.60
N CYS A 152 2.65 14.61 7.56
CA CYS A 152 2.69 13.67 6.42
C CYS A 152 4.01 13.67 5.67
N LEU A 153 4.65 14.84 5.53
CA LEU A 153 5.91 14.99 4.80
C LEU A 153 6.98 13.98 5.27
N LYS A 154 7.13 13.83 6.58
CA LYS A 154 8.13 12.95 7.20
C LYS A 154 7.60 11.55 7.46
N TYR A 155 6.37 11.45 7.95
CA TYR A 155 5.84 10.22 8.56
C TYR A 155 4.81 9.48 7.70
N GLY A 156 4.31 10.10 6.62
CA GLY A 156 3.31 9.50 5.72
C GLY A 156 1.87 9.70 6.19
N THR A 157 0.96 9.01 5.52
CA THR A 157 -0.49 9.07 5.75
C THR A 157 -1.00 7.89 6.57
N THR A 158 -2.30 7.79 6.78
CA THR A 158 -2.94 6.67 7.50
C THR A 158 -2.55 5.30 6.93
N ALA A 159 -2.39 5.16 5.60
CA ALA A 159 -1.97 3.91 4.94
C ALA A 159 -0.60 3.39 5.40
N ASP A 160 0.29 4.27 5.88
CA ASP A 160 1.59 3.91 6.43
C ASP A 160 1.52 3.47 7.91
N HIS A 161 0.37 3.70 8.57
CA HIS A 161 0.16 3.48 10.00
C HIS A 161 -0.91 2.44 10.34
N VAL A 162 -1.62 1.87 9.36
CA VAL A 162 -2.55 0.76 9.55
C VAL A 162 -1.85 -0.55 9.22
N ILE A 163 -1.79 -1.47 10.19
CA ILE A 163 -1.16 -2.80 10.05
C ILE A 163 -2.18 -3.82 9.56
N SER A 164 -3.39 -3.79 10.11
CA SER A 164 -4.51 -4.66 9.72
C SER A 164 -5.84 -4.00 10.01
N ALA A 165 -6.89 -4.46 9.32
CA ALA A 165 -8.26 -4.05 9.58
C ALA A 165 -9.19 -5.27 9.51
N ARG A 166 -10.17 -5.33 10.42
CA ARG A 166 -11.33 -6.21 10.31
C ARG A 166 -12.44 -5.46 9.60
N VAL A 167 -12.90 -6.00 8.48
CA VAL A 167 -13.81 -5.33 7.55
C VAL A 167 -15.06 -6.17 7.38
N VAL A 168 -16.23 -5.53 7.38
CA VAL A 168 -17.49 -6.15 6.96
C VAL A 168 -17.80 -5.69 5.55
N LEU A 169 -17.89 -6.64 4.61
CA LEU A 169 -18.23 -6.38 3.21
C LEU A 169 -19.72 -6.13 3.02
N SER A 170 -20.12 -5.70 1.81
CA SER A 170 -21.52 -5.33 1.53
C SER A 170 -22.54 -6.48 1.69
N ASP A 171 -22.09 -7.73 1.58
CA ASP A 171 -22.89 -8.94 1.81
C ASP A 171 -22.96 -9.37 3.29
N GLY A 172 -22.30 -8.62 4.18
CA GLY A 172 -22.17 -8.90 5.60
C GLY A 172 -21.08 -9.92 5.96
N SER A 173 -20.29 -10.42 5.01
CA SER A 173 -19.13 -11.26 5.31
C SER A 173 -18.05 -10.46 6.03
N ILE A 174 -17.35 -11.12 6.98
CA ILE A 174 -16.29 -10.52 7.78
C ILE A 174 -14.95 -11.00 7.24
N VAL A 175 -14.07 -10.08 6.88
CA VAL A 175 -12.73 -10.37 6.39
C VAL A 175 -11.67 -9.61 7.18
N ASP A 176 -10.54 -10.26 7.44
CA ASP A 176 -9.36 -9.62 8.03
C ASP A 176 -8.36 -9.29 6.91
N LEU A 177 -7.96 -8.01 6.82
CA LEU A 177 -7.03 -7.50 5.81
C LEU A 177 -5.70 -7.10 6.44
N GLY A 178 -4.57 -7.41 5.79
CA GLY A 178 -3.24 -7.03 6.26
C GLY A 178 -2.67 -7.98 7.33
N GLY A 179 -1.95 -7.43 8.32
CA GLY A 179 -1.36 -8.24 9.41
C GLY A 179 -0.13 -9.07 9.01
N GLY A 180 0.50 -8.76 7.87
CA GLY A 180 1.64 -9.53 7.35
C GLY A 180 1.26 -10.82 6.64
N MET A 181 -0.04 -11.00 6.34
CA MET A 181 -0.49 -12.11 5.51
C MET A 181 0.06 -12.00 4.09
N PRO A 182 0.41 -13.11 3.45
CA PRO A 182 0.86 -13.11 2.05
C PRO A 182 -0.30 -12.76 1.10
N GLY A 183 0.02 -12.44 -0.14
CA GLY A 183 -0.96 -12.17 -1.18
C GLY A 183 -1.01 -10.70 -1.62
N TYR A 184 -2.12 -10.32 -2.25
CA TYR A 184 -2.34 -8.94 -2.70
C TYR A 184 -2.52 -8.00 -1.52
N ASP A 185 -2.02 -6.77 -1.63
CA ASP A 185 -2.22 -5.74 -0.59
C ASP A 185 -3.65 -5.19 -0.61
N LEU A 186 -4.59 -6.04 -0.19
CA LEU A 186 -6.01 -5.67 -0.10
C LEU A 186 -6.25 -4.58 0.94
N LEU A 187 -5.44 -4.54 2.01
CA LEU A 187 -5.50 -3.46 3.00
C LEU A 187 -5.09 -2.12 2.38
N GLY A 188 -4.03 -2.13 1.56
CA GLY A 188 -3.55 -0.91 0.93
C GLY A 188 -4.55 -0.27 -0.02
N VAL A 189 -5.31 -1.09 -0.76
CA VAL A 189 -6.37 -0.57 -1.65
C VAL A 189 -7.67 -0.25 -0.91
N PHE A 190 -7.88 -0.86 0.27
CA PHE A 190 -9.02 -0.58 1.14
C PHE A 190 -8.89 0.78 1.85
N VAL A 191 -7.69 1.13 2.32
CA VAL A 191 -7.42 2.45 2.93
C VAL A 191 -7.52 3.53 1.85
N GLY A 192 -8.36 4.54 2.07
CA GLY A 192 -8.68 5.57 1.07
C GLY A 192 -9.80 5.17 0.10
N SER A 193 -10.55 4.09 0.39
CA SER A 193 -11.71 3.70 -0.42
C SER A 193 -12.98 4.51 -0.14
N GLU A 194 -12.93 5.48 0.77
CA GLU A 194 -14.06 6.34 1.16
C GLU A 194 -15.33 5.54 1.54
N GLY A 195 -15.11 4.37 2.19
CA GLY A 195 -16.19 3.51 2.60
C GLY A 195 -16.97 2.83 1.47
N THR A 196 -16.41 2.74 0.25
CA THR A 196 -17.06 2.08 -0.90
C THR A 196 -16.75 0.58 -1.00
N PHE A 197 -15.82 0.07 -0.20
CA PHE A 197 -15.39 -1.33 -0.21
C PHE A 197 -15.91 -2.15 0.98
N GLY A 198 -16.55 -1.51 1.94
CA GLY A 198 -17.02 -2.12 3.17
C GLY A 198 -16.78 -1.22 4.38
N ILE A 199 -17.01 -1.77 5.56
CA ILE A 199 -16.93 -1.06 6.84
C ILE A 199 -15.82 -1.66 7.69
N ALA A 200 -14.75 -0.91 7.95
CA ALA A 200 -13.77 -1.28 8.96
C ALA A 200 -14.38 -1.16 10.36
N THR A 201 -14.33 -2.21 11.16
CA THR A 201 -14.87 -2.26 12.51
C THR A 201 -13.81 -2.29 13.59
N GLU A 202 -12.66 -2.92 13.30
CA GLU A 202 -11.48 -2.95 14.15
C GLU A 202 -10.24 -2.65 13.32
N ALA A 203 -9.21 -2.07 13.91
CA ALA A 203 -7.92 -1.83 13.26
C ALA A 203 -6.76 -2.08 14.22
N THR A 204 -5.69 -2.69 13.70
CA THR A 204 -4.38 -2.65 14.35
C THR A 204 -3.58 -1.51 13.74
N VAL A 205 -3.18 -0.57 14.56
CA VAL A 205 -2.43 0.61 14.14
C VAL A 205 -1.01 0.61 14.69
N LYS A 206 -0.08 1.15 13.89
CA LYS A 206 1.32 1.36 14.26
C LYS A 206 1.44 2.64 15.08
N LEU A 207 2.22 2.58 16.15
CA LEU A 207 2.55 3.71 17.01
C LEU A 207 4.01 4.13 16.77
N ALA A 208 4.27 5.43 16.85
CA ALA A 208 5.63 5.97 16.79
C ALA A 208 6.10 6.40 18.18
N PRO A 209 7.42 6.34 18.46
CA PRO A 209 7.97 6.95 19.67
C PRO A 209 7.84 8.48 19.57
N ILE A 210 7.54 9.12 20.69
CA ILE A 210 7.54 10.58 20.80
C ILE A 210 8.98 11.05 20.55
N PRO A 211 9.22 11.98 19.61
CA PRO A 211 10.56 12.48 19.33
C PRO A 211 11.20 13.09 20.59
N PRO A 212 12.47 12.76 20.92
CA PRO A 212 13.14 13.29 22.11
C PRO A 212 13.36 14.80 22.05
N ALA A 213 13.49 15.36 20.86
CA ALA A 213 13.69 16.79 20.66
C ALA A 213 12.85 17.31 19.48
N VAL A 214 12.34 18.52 19.61
CA VAL A 214 11.59 19.26 18.59
C VAL A 214 12.08 20.70 18.56
N ARG A 215 12.22 21.29 17.36
CA ARG A 215 12.51 22.72 17.14
C ARG A 215 11.50 23.27 16.15
N THR A 216 10.85 24.35 16.50
CA THR A 216 9.86 25.03 15.65
C THR A 216 10.37 26.42 15.30
N LEU A 217 10.40 26.75 14.01
CA LEU A 217 10.80 28.06 13.49
C LEU A 217 9.57 28.72 12.85
N LEU A 218 9.38 30.04 13.16
CA LEU A 218 8.46 30.93 12.45
C LEU A 218 9.29 31.84 11.55
N ALA A 219 9.07 31.79 10.25
CA ALA A 219 9.69 32.72 9.29
C ALA A 219 8.63 33.57 8.62
N ASP A 220 8.87 34.89 8.48
CA ASP A 220 7.95 35.82 7.83
C ASP A 220 8.53 36.41 6.55
N PHE A 221 7.66 36.59 5.55
CA PHE A 221 8.01 37.01 4.22
C PHE A 221 7.13 38.19 3.77
N ILE A 222 7.73 39.09 2.98
CA ILE A 222 7.02 40.19 2.30
C ILE A 222 6.51 39.80 0.91
N ASP A 223 6.86 38.59 0.45
CA ASP A 223 6.44 38.02 -0.81
C ASP A 223 6.10 36.51 -0.61
N VAL A 224 4.95 36.09 -1.13
CA VAL A 224 4.48 34.68 -1.07
C VAL A 224 5.37 33.78 -1.95
N ASP A 225 5.90 34.32 -3.05
CA ASP A 225 6.78 33.57 -3.96
C ASP A 225 8.12 33.24 -3.28
N ASP A 226 8.69 34.16 -2.49
CA ASP A 226 9.89 33.93 -1.70
C ASP A 226 9.66 32.80 -0.67
N ALA A 227 8.54 32.84 0.04
CA ALA A 227 8.16 31.78 0.96
C ALA A 227 8.06 30.42 0.26
N SER A 228 7.46 30.37 -0.94
CA SER A 228 7.31 29.14 -1.72
C SER A 228 8.65 28.60 -2.24
N ARG A 229 9.58 29.50 -2.64
CA ARG A 229 10.96 29.14 -3.04
C ARG A 229 11.75 28.58 -1.85
N ALA A 230 11.59 29.17 -0.66
CA ALA A 230 12.24 28.71 0.56
C ALA A 230 11.82 27.28 0.93
N VAL A 231 10.54 26.90 0.76
CA VAL A 231 10.03 25.54 0.93
C VAL A 231 10.78 24.54 0.04
N SER A 232 10.87 24.86 -1.26
CA SER A 232 11.56 24.01 -2.23
C SER A 232 13.05 23.89 -1.92
N ALA A 233 13.68 24.97 -1.46
CA ALA A 233 15.11 25.01 -1.14
C ALA A 233 15.44 24.16 0.12
N ILE A 234 14.62 24.17 1.16
CA ILE A 234 14.79 23.31 2.34
C ILE A 234 14.83 21.85 1.93
N ILE A 235 13.88 21.42 1.09
CA ILE A 235 13.81 20.04 0.62
C ILE A 235 14.99 19.70 -0.30
N ALA A 236 15.34 20.60 -1.22
CA ALA A 236 16.49 20.43 -2.13
C ALA A 236 17.83 20.36 -1.38
N ALA A 237 17.95 21.03 -0.22
CA ALA A 237 19.12 20.95 0.67
C ALA A 237 19.23 19.62 1.45
N GLY A 238 18.33 18.66 1.16
CA GLY A 238 18.34 17.35 1.79
C GLY A 238 17.72 17.32 3.18
N MET A 239 16.95 18.34 3.55
CA MET A 239 16.24 18.37 4.83
C MET A 239 14.84 17.79 4.66
N LEU A 240 14.38 17.05 5.68
CA LEU A 240 13.02 16.51 5.74
C LEU A 240 12.38 16.92 7.08
N PRO A 241 11.82 18.16 7.15
CA PRO A 241 11.13 18.62 8.35
C PRO A 241 9.97 17.72 8.73
N ALA A 242 9.64 17.67 10.02
CA ALA A 242 8.44 17.00 10.52
C ALA A 242 7.17 17.67 9.98
N ALA A 243 7.20 19.02 9.89
CA ALA A 243 6.15 19.80 9.26
C ALA A 243 6.72 21.06 8.59
N LEU A 244 6.05 21.50 7.52
CA LEU A 244 6.40 22.73 6.78
C LEU A 244 5.11 23.35 6.23
N GLU A 245 4.61 24.38 6.96
CA GLU A 245 3.25 24.92 6.80
C GLU A 245 3.28 26.41 6.41
N MET A 246 2.38 26.81 5.51
CA MET A 246 2.27 28.22 5.07
C MET A 246 0.90 28.81 5.44
N MET A 247 0.91 30.07 5.83
CA MET A 247 -0.27 30.93 5.99
C MET A 247 -0.06 32.25 5.26
N ASP A 248 -1.00 32.70 4.42
CA ASP A 248 -0.97 33.99 3.75
C ASP A 248 -1.48 35.14 4.66
N ASN A 249 -1.35 36.37 4.18
CA ASN A 249 -1.77 37.57 4.94
C ASN A 249 -3.26 37.56 5.34
N ALA A 250 -4.14 37.03 4.48
CA ALA A 250 -5.57 36.95 4.79
C ALA A 250 -5.81 36.03 5.99
N ILE A 251 -5.14 34.88 6.03
CA ILE A 251 -5.19 33.95 7.16
C ILE A 251 -4.54 34.53 8.41
N ILE A 252 -3.35 35.16 8.29
CA ILE A 252 -2.68 35.81 9.43
C ILE A 252 -3.63 36.80 10.14
N ARG A 253 -4.28 37.67 9.35
CA ARG A 253 -5.23 38.64 9.89
C ARG A 253 -6.50 38.02 10.49
N ALA A 254 -6.98 36.91 9.93
CA ALA A 254 -8.14 36.19 10.45
C ALA A 254 -7.82 35.52 11.79
N VAL A 255 -6.67 34.85 11.87
CA VAL A 255 -6.17 34.16 13.07
C VAL A 255 -5.91 35.15 14.21
N GLU A 256 -5.20 36.25 13.94
CA GLU A 256 -4.89 37.26 14.96
C GLU A 256 -6.11 37.98 15.52
N LYS A 257 -7.23 37.98 14.79
CA LYS A 257 -8.53 38.45 15.29
C LYS A 257 -9.36 37.36 15.98
N SER A 258 -8.85 36.13 16.07
CA SER A 258 -9.54 34.98 16.63
C SER A 258 -9.08 34.64 18.05
N VAL A 259 -9.62 33.60 18.64
CA VAL A 259 -9.16 33.02 19.91
C VAL A 259 -7.81 32.28 19.78
N PHE A 260 -7.31 32.13 18.56
CA PHE A 260 -6.05 31.46 18.22
C PHE A 260 -4.90 32.46 17.99
N ALA A 261 -5.05 33.75 18.36
CA ALA A 261 -4.00 34.74 18.18
C ALA A 261 -2.66 34.28 18.81
N ALA A 262 -1.60 34.32 18.02
CA ALA A 262 -0.28 33.88 18.42
C ALA A 262 0.81 34.94 18.34
N GLY A 263 0.45 36.19 17.92
CA GLY A 263 1.38 37.28 17.70
C GLY A 263 2.04 37.22 16.31
N LEU A 264 1.35 36.71 15.32
CA LEU A 264 1.83 36.65 13.94
C LEU A 264 1.96 38.08 13.35
N PRO A 265 2.99 38.35 12.53
CA PRO A 265 3.23 39.69 11.95
C PRO A 265 2.15 40.03 10.93
N LEU A 266 1.31 41.06 11.25
CA LEU A 266 0.17 41.47 10.42
C LEU A 266 0.55 42.11 9.08
N ASP A 267 1.78 42.56 8.93
CA ASP A 267 2.34 43.17 7.73
C ASP A 267 3.07 42.16 6.82
N ALA A 268 3.25 40.93 7.27
CA ALA A 268 3.80 39.85 6.43
C ALA A 268 2.79 39.44 5.36
N GLN A 269 3.27 39.13 4.14
CA GLN A 269 2.44 38.54 3.08
C GLN A 269 2.30 37.03 3.23
N ALA A 270 3.30 36.36 3.81
CA ALA A 270 3.23 34.97 4.20
C ALA A 270 4.07 34.69 5.46
N VAL A 271 3.69 33.67 6.21
CA VAL A 271 4.53 33.05 7.22
C VAL A 271 4.71 31.58 6.94
N LEU A 272 5.93 31.06 7.19
CA LEU A 272 6.24 29.64 7.21
C LEU A 272 6.48 29.17 8.64
N LEU A 273 5.81 28.09 9.00
CA LEU A 273 6.04 27.37 10.24
C LEU A 273 6.78 26.07 9.90
N VAL A 274 8.03 25.97 10.36
CA VAL A 274 8.94 24.84 10.10
C VAL A 274 9.15 24.08 11.40
N GLU A 275 8.81 22.79 11.44
CA GLU A 275 9.09 21.96 12.60
C GLU A 275 10.10 20.86 12.24
N LEU A 276 11.17 20.79 13.01
CA LEU A 276 12.18 19.75 12.95
C LEU A 276 12.08 18.90 14.20
N ASP A 277 12.18 17.60 14.06
CA ASP A 277 12.15 16.67 15.17
C ASP A 277 13.20 15.56 14.98
N GLY A 278 13.71 15.04 16.10
CA GLY A 278 14.74 14.03 16.07
C GLY A 278 15.41 13.83 17.43
N ILE A 279 16.67 13.48 17.40
CA ILE A 279 17.49 13.35 18.59
C ILE A 279 18.11 14.69 18.98
N GLU A 280 18.34 14.90 20.29
CA GLU A 280 18.89 16.17 20.81
C GLU A 280 20.24 16.53 20.16
N ALA A 281 21.10 15.51 19.95
CA ALA A 281 22.38 15.71 19.30
C ALA A 281 22.22 16.02 17.80
N GLY A 282 22.40 17.28 17.40
CA GLY A 282 22.40 17.74 16.01
C GLY A 282 21.13 18.44 15.55
N ILE A 283 20.02 18.42 16.32
CA ILE A 283 18.78 19.10 15.91
C ILE A 283 18.94 20.62 15.82
N ASP A 284 19.80 21.20 16.66
CA ASP A 284 20.07 22.65 16.63
C ASP A 284 20.87 23.05 15.37
N ASP A 285 21.77 22.18 14.89
CA ASP A 285 22.47 22.39 13.63
C ASP A 285 21.50 22.33 12.43
N ASP A 286 20.55 21.37 12.46
CA ASP A 286 19.52 21.26 11.44
C ASP A 286 18.58 22.47 11.47
N ALA A 287 18.23 23.00 12.66
CA ALA A 287 17.44 24.20 12.82
C ALA A 287 18.15 25.45 12.27
N GLU A 288 19.44 25.62 12.58
CA GLU A 288 20.21 26.76 12.04
C GLU A 288 20.41 26.66 10.53
N LYS A 289 20.64 25.44 9.99
CA LYS A 289 20.69 25.23 8.55
C LYS A 289 19.35 25.61 7.88
N ALA A 290 18.22 25.20 8.44
CA ALA A 290 16.89 25.62 7.95
C ALA A 290 16.72 27.13 8.02
N ALA A 291 17.12 27.77 9.14
CA ALA A 291 17.05 29.21 9.31
C ALA A 291 17.93 29.98 8.29
N SER A 292 19.13 29.45 7.97
CA SER A 292 19.98 30.04 6.93
C SER A 292 19.31 30.01 5.56
N ILE A 293 18.77 28.86 5.16
CA ILE A 293 18.06 28.71 3.89
C ILE A 293 16.86 29.66 3.82
N LEU A 294 16.08 29.80 4.89
CA LEU A 294 14.95 30.72 4.96
C LEU A 294 15.38 32.17 4.71
N ARG A 295 16.46 32.61 5.37
CA ARG A 295 17.02 33.98 5.20
C ARG A 295 17.57 34.21 3.77
N GLU A 296 18.27 33.22 3.22
CA GLU A 296 18.81 33.25 1.83
C GLU A 296 17.69 33.39 0.79
N HIS A 297 16.49 32.90 1.10
CA HIS A 297 15.32 32.98 0.22
C HIS A 297 14.30 34.05 0.62
N GLY A 298 14.76 35.11 1.26
CA GLY A 298 13.99 36.33 1.47
C GLY A 298 13.15 36.39 2.73
N ALA A 299 13.34 35.49 3.71
CA ALA A 299 12.72 35.66 5.01
C ALA A 299 13.22 36.94 5.69
N ARG A 300 12.29 37.83 6.04
CA ARG A 300 12.59 39.09 6.73
C ARG A 300 13.05 38.82 8.16
N SER A 301 12.43 37.86 8.83
CA SER A 301 12.86 37.35 10.12
C SER A 301 12.68 35.83 10.20
N VAL A 302 13.50 35.19 11.02
CA VAL A 302 13.34 33.77 11.39
C VAL A 302 13.46 33.66 12.89
N HIS A 303 12.38 33.27 13.53
CA HIS A 303 12.23 33.25 14.97
C HIS A 303 12.04 31.81 15.48
N PRO A 304 12.97 31.23 16.23
CA PRO A 304 12.74 29.95 16.88
C PRO A 304 11.80 30.12 18.06
N ALA A 305 10.84 29.19 18.23
CA ALA A 305 9.99 29.17 19.41
C ALA A 305 10.84 29.00 20.69
N THR A 306 10.63 29.89 21.64
CA THR A 306 11.45 29.99 22.86
C THR A 306 11.16 28.90 23.87
N ASP A 307 9.91 28.39 23.86
CA ASP A 307 9.47 27.33 24.75
C ASP A 307 8.29 26.54 24.17
N GLU A 308 7.89 25.50 24.89
CA GLU A 308 6.77 24.63 24.50
C GLU A 308 5.41 25.36 24.46
N ASN A 309 5.23 26.45 25.24
CA ASN A 309 3.97 27.22 25.23
C ASN A 309 3.88 28.05 23.96
N GLU A 310 4.96 28.70 23.55
CA GLU A 310 5.02 29.43 22.29
C GLU A 310 4.82 28.48 21.11
N ARG A 311 5.50 27.32 21.09
CA ARG A 311 5.30 26.26 20.09
C ARG A 311 3.83 25.89 19.98
N LYS A 312 3.18 25.57 21.10
CA LYS A 312 1.74 25.23 21.13
C LYS A 312 0.84 26.33 20.62
N LYS A 313 1.15 27.62 20.91
CA LYS A 313 0.38 28.75 20.38
C LYS A 313 0.50 28.86 18.86
N LEU A 314 1.72 28.74 18.31
CA LEU A 314 1.94 28.77 16.86
C LEU A 314 1.17 27.64 16.15
N TRP A 315 1.21 26.42 16.71
CA TRP A 315 0.45 25.28 16.17
C TRP A 315 -1.07 25.42 16.36
N ALA A 316 -1.53 26.02 17.46
CA ALA A 316 -2.96 26.33 17.65
C ALA A 316 -3.44 27.35 16.62
N ALA A 317 -2.64 28.37 16.30
CA ALA A 317 -2.89 29.34 15.24
C ALA A 317 -3.05 28.66 13.88
N ARG A 318 -2.11 27.77 13.51
CA ARG A 318 -2.16 27.02 12.25
C ARG A 318 -3.35 26.05 12.19
N LYS A 319 -3.57 25.25 13.23
CA LYS A 319 -4.70 24.28 13.28
C LYS A 319 -6.06 24.98 13.36
N GLY A 320 -6.14 26.16 14.00
CA GLY A 320 -7.33 26.97 14.11
C GLY A 320 -7.64 27.87 12.90
N ALA A 321 -6.73 27.94 11.93
CA ALA A 321 -6.81 28.85 10.80
C ALA A 321 -8.08 28.68 9.97
N PHE A 322 -8.49 27.44 9.67
CA PHE A 322 -9.74 27.17 8.95
C PHE A 322 -10.96 27.73 9.67
N GLY A 323 -11.07 27.52 10.98
CA GLY A 323 -12.17 28.11 11.79
C GLY A 323 -12.12 29.63 11.85
N ALA A 324 -10.93 30.24 11.78
CA ALA A 324 -10.77 31.69 11.81
C ALA A 324 -11.27 32.37 10.52
N VAL A 325 -11.27 31.65 9.37
CA VAL A 325 -11.73 32.18 8.06
C VAL A 325 -13.20 32.61 8.09
N GLY A 326 -14.04 32.03 8.96
CA GLY A 326 -15.42 32.46 9.18
C GLY A 326 -15.58 33.96 9.58
N ARG A 327 -14.47 34.63 9.93
CA ARG A 327 -14.43 36.09 10.16
C ARG A 327 -14.24 36.90 8.88
N LEU A 328 -13.80 36.26 7.80
CA LEU A 328 -13.61 36.89 6.48
C LEU A 328 -14.92 36.85 5.68
N SER A 329 -15.66 35.74 5.76
CA SER A 329 -16.89 35.53 5.01
C SER A 329 -17.80 34.52 5.73
N PRO A 330 -19.14 34.60 5.57
CA PRO A 330 -20.06 33.65 6.16
C PRO A 330 -19.93 32.24 5.57
N ASP A 331 -19.57 32.14 4.30
CA ASP A 331 -19.42 30.89 3.58
C ASP A 331 -18.00 30.76 2.99
N VAL A 332 -17.49 29.55 2.93
CA VAL A 332 -16.16 29.23 2.41
C VAL A 332 -16.22 27.93 1.61
N MET A 333 -15.69 27.96 0.39
CA MET A 333 -15.41 26.74 -0.38
C MET A 333 -13.92 26.43 -0.27
N ILE A 334 -13.59 25.26 0.26
CA ILE A 334 -12.22 24.78 0.33
C ILE A 334 -11.90 23.94 -0.89
N GLN A 335 -10.77 24.21 -1.52
CA GLN A 335 -10.16 23.31 -2.47
C GLN A 335 -9.03 22.55 -1.76
N ASP A 336 -8.73 21.35 -2.25
CA ASP A 336 -7.67 20.49 -1.72
C ASP A 336 -6.95 19.84 -2.90
N ALA A 337 -6.08 20.61 -3.54
CA ALA A 337 -5.29 20.14 -4.66
C ALA A 337 -3.84 19.90 -4.24
N VAL A 338 -3.14 19.03 -4.95
CA VAL A 338 -1.69 18.84 -4.74
C VAL A 338 -0.97 19.18 -6.02
N VAL A 339 0.18 19.85 -5.89
CA VAL A 339 1.06 20.14 -7.01
C VAL A 339 2.51 19.74 -6.67
N PRO A 340 3.36 19.51 -7.67
CA PRO A 340 4.79 19.41 -7.41
C PRO A 340 5.27 20.67 -6.68
N ARG A 341 6.09 20.51 -5.63
CA ARG A 341 6.56 21.66 -4.81
C ARG A 341 7.29 22.71 -5.64
N SER A 342 8.04 22.26 -6.64
CA SER A 342 8.73 23.13 -7.60
C SER A 342 7.78 24.03 -8.40
N ARG A 343 6.48 23.69 -8.46
CA ARG A 343 5.45 24.45 -9.18
C ARG A 343 4.59 25.33 -8.24
N LEU A 344 4.82 25.28 -6.94
CA LEU A 344 4.04 26.05 -5.96
C LEU A 344 3.98 27.55 -6.27
N PRO A 345 5.08 28.27 -6.55
CA PRO A 345 5.02 29.71 -6.83
C PRO A 345 4.10 30.03 -8.00
N GLU A 346 4.26 29.32 -9.11
CA GLU A 346 3.46 29.50 -10.34
C GLU A 346 1.98 29.25 -10.09
N VAL A 347 1.64 28.14 -9.41
CA VAL A 347 0.26 27.76 -9.17
C VAL A 347 -0.42 28.70 -8.18
N LEU A 348 0.30 29.15 -7.13
CA LEU A 348 -0.23 30.14 -6.18
C LEU A 348 -0.53 31.47 -6.87
N ALA A 349 0.40 32.00 -7.66
CA ALA A 349 0.20 33.24 -8.42
C ALA A 349 -1.05 33.12 -9.30
N GLU A 350 -1.23 31.97 -9.97
CA GLU A 350 -2.37 31.72 -10.84
C GLU A 350 -3.69 31.61 -10.04
N THR A 351 -3.68 30.98 -8.84
CA THR A 351 -4.87 30.92 -8.00
C THR A 351 -5.33 32.31 -7.52
N TYR A 352 -4.39 33.20 -7.19
CA TYR A 352 -4.72 34.60 -6.87
C TYR A 352 -5.28 35.35 -8.09
N ARG A 353 -4.70 35.14 -9.29
CA ARG A 353 -5.20 35.72 -10.54
C ARG A 353 -6.63 35.28 -10.87
N ILE A 354 -6.91 33.97 -10.74
CA ILE A 354 -8.24 33.39 -10.95
C ILE A 354 -9.22 34.02 -9.97
N SER A 355 -8.90 34.06 -8.67
CA SER A 355 -9.76 34.63 -7.63
C SER A 355 -10.07 36.10 -7.92
N ALA A 356 -9.09 36.91 -8.33
CA ALA A 356 -9.26 38.30 -8.70
C ALA A 356 -10.15 38.46 -9.96
N HIS A 357 -10.00 37.59 -10.94
CA HIS A 357 -10.84 37.57 -12.16
C HIS A 357 -12.32 37.37 -11.81
N TYR A 358 -12.61 36.44 -10.91
CA TYR A 358 -14.00 36.17 -10.44
C TYR A 358 -14.46 37.12 -9.33
N GLN A 359 -13.65 38.13 -8.94
CA GLN A 359 -13.92 39.09 -7.85
C GLN A 359 -14.29 38.39 -6.54
N LEU A 360 -13.53 37.34 -6.20
CA LEU A 360 -13.67 36.55 -4.99
C LEU A 360 -12.48 36.82 -4.05
N GLN A 361 -12.71 36.80 -2.75
CA GLN A 361 -11.64 36.85 -1.76
C GLN A 361 -11.05 35.45 -1.58
N LEU A 362 -9.72 35.34 -1.68
CA LEU A 362 -8.98 34.12 -1.44
C LEU A 362 -8.16 34.22 -0.15
N ALA A 363 -8.06 33.12 0.58
CA ALA A 363 -7.16 32.94 1.70
C ALA A 363 -6.47 31.58 1.59
N ASN A 364 -5.16 31.50 1.89
CA ASN A 364 -4.39 30.28 1.73
C ASN A 364 -3.74 29.84 3.05
N VAL A 365 -4.04 28.61 3.47
CA VAL A 365 -3.37 27.92 4.57
C VAL A 365 -3.17 26.46 4.21
N PHE A 366 -1.92 25.98 4.09
CA PHE A 366 -1.68 24.70 3.44
C PHE A 366 -0.36 24.03 3.85
N HIS A 367 -0.26 22.72 3.54
CA HIS A 367 0.93 21.89 3.76
C HIS A 367 1.96 22.14 2.65
N ALA A 368 2.77 23.19 2.83
CA ALA A 368 3.72 23.61 1.80
C ALA A 368 4.78 22.55 1.51
N GLY A 369 5.20 21.77 2.54
CA GLY A 369 6.16 20.69 2.42
C GLY A 369 5.69 19.53 1.53
N ASP A 370 4.39 19.29 1.42
CA ASP A 370 3.80 18.23 0.59
C ASP A 370 3.32 18.76 -0.78
N GLY A 371 3.27 20.09 -0.96
CA GLY A 371 2.65 20.71 -2.12
C GLY A 371 1.12 20.63 -2.11
N ASN A 372 0.51 20.33 -0.96
CA ASN A 372 -0.93 20.20 -0.81
C ASN A 372 -1.56 21.55 -0.45
N LEU A 373 -2.19 22.16 -1.44
CA LEU A 373 -2.80 23.48 -1.38
C LEU A 373 -4.23 23.42 -0.87
N HIS A 374 -4.58 24.33 0.05
CA HIS A 374 -5.97 24.53 0.49
C HIS A 374 -6.43 25.97 0.21
N PRO A 375 -6.68 26.36 -1.05
CA PRO A 375 -7.29 27.64 -1.35
C PRO A 375 -8.69 27.72 -0.76
N LEU A 376 -8.95 28.71 0.08
CA LEU A 376 -10.19 29.00 0.74
C LEU A 376 -10.88 30.14 0.03
N ILE A 377 -11.87 29.85 -0.82
CA ILE A 377 -12.62 30.82 -1.58
C ILE A 377 -13.76 31.32 -0.70
N CYS A 378 -13.69 32.59 -0.29
CA CYS A 378 -14.65 33.24 0.59
C CYS A 378 -15.81 33.81 -0.22
N PHE A 379 -17.07 33.59 0.20
CA PHE A 379 -18.27 34.03 -0.49
C PHE A 379 -19.47 34.19 0.47
N ASP A 380 -20.62 34.61 -0.05
CA ASP A 380 -21.85 34.75 0.70
C ASP A 380 -23.03 34.16 -0.11
N LEU A 381 -23.54 33.02 0.32
CA LEU A 381 -24.68 32.32 -0.32
C LEU A 381 -25.94 33.19 -0.47
N ARG A 382 -26.07 34.27 0.30
CA ARG A 382 -27.20 35.22 0.18
C ARG A 382 -27.08 36.11 -1.05
N ARG A 383 -25.90 36.17 -1.69
CA ARG A 383 -25.69 36.87 -2.98
C ARG A 383 -25.93 35.88 -4.10
N GLY A 384 -26.85 36.20 -5.01
CA GLY A 384 -27.43 35.21 -5.94
C GLY A 384 -26.48 34.58 -6.96
N ASP A 385 -25.32 35.19 -7.28
CA ASP A 385 -24.35 34.72 -8.27
C ASP A 385 -23.03 34.25 -7.67
N ASP A 386 -22.82 34.43 -6.38
CA ASP A 386 -21.56 34.11 -5.71
C ASP A 386 -21.24 32.61 -5.82
N LEU A 387 -22.20 31.73 -5.61
CA LEU A 387 -21.96 30.27 -5.66
C LEU A 387 -21.52 29.80 -7.03
N GLU A 388 -22.09 30.32 -8.11
CA GLU A 388 -21.70 29.93 -9.48
C GLU A 388 -20.30 30.43 -9.81
N ARG A 389 -19.96 31.67 -9.44
CA ARG A 389 -18.61 32.21 -9.60
C ARG A 389 -17.56 31.42 -8.82
N VAL A 390 -17.88 31.01 -7.59
CA VAL A 390 -17.03 30.16 -6.76
C VAL A 390 -16.80 28.79 -7.37
N ARG A 391 -17.83 28.16 -7.94
CA ARG A 391 -17.73 26.87 -8.65
C ARG A 391 -16.84 26.98 -9.89
N GLN A 392 -17.00 28.05 -10.67
CA GLN A 392 -16.18 28.29 -11.86
C GLN A 392 -14.71 28.56 -11.49
N ALA A 393 -14.45 29.40 -10.48
CA ALA A 393 -13.12 29.67 -9.96
C ALA A 393 -12.47 28.39 -9.41
N GLY A 394 -13.21 27.62 -8.62
CA GLY A 394 -12.74 26.35 -8.05
C GLY A 394 -12.36 25.35 -9.13
N ARG A 395 -13.15 25.24 -10.21
CA ARG A 395 -12.84 24.39 -11.36
C ARG A 395 -11.56 24.82 -12.08
N GLU A 396 -11.41 26.12 -12.37
CA GLU A 396 -10.23 26.67 -13.03
C GLU A 396 -8.95 26.46 -12.19
N ILE A 397 -9.06 26.60 -10.86
CA ILE A 397 -7.97 26.29 -9.91
C ILE A 397 -7.59 24.81 -10.01
N MET A 398 -8.57 23.88 -9.97
CA MET A 398 -8.30 22.46 -10.08
C MET A 398 -7.65 22.08 -11.41
N GLU A 399 -8.15 22.60 -12.52
CA GLU A 399 -7.56 22.39 -13.85
C GLU A 399 -6.13 22.93 -13.92
N THR A 400 -5.85 24.06 -13.28
CA THR A 400 -4.49 24.61 -13.18
C THR A 400 -3.56 23.71 -12.40
N CYS A 401 -3.99 23.17 -11.25
CA CYS A 401 -3.21 22.24 -10.46
C CYS A 401 -2.90 20.95 -11.25
N VAL A 402 -3.87 20.41 -11.97
CA VAL A 402 -3.67 19.20 -12.81
C VAL A 402 -2.71 19.48 -13.97
N ARG A 403 -2.84 20.64 -14.66
CA ARG A 403 -1.90 21.05 -15.72
C ARG A 403 -0.47 21.21 -15.21
N ALA A 404 -0.30 21.60 -13.95
CA ALA A 404 1.01 21.64 -13.30
C ALA A 404 1.59 20.25 -12.95
N GLY A 405 0.90 19.16 -13.26
CA GLY A 405 1.31 17.79 -12.96
C GLY A 405 0.85 17.28 -11.60
N GLY A 406 -0.11 17.96 -11.00
CA GLY A 406 -0.68 17.67 -9.69
C GLY A 406 -1.89 16.73 -9.68
N SER A 407 -2.66 16.75 -8.57
CA SER A 407 -3.87 15.96 -8.35
C SER A 407 -5.01 16.81 -7.82
N ILE A 408 -6.24 16.34 -7.98
CA ILE A 408 -7.48 17.03 -7.55
C ILE A 408 -7.73 16.94 -6.03
N THR A 409 -7.02 16.07 -5.33
CA THR A 409 -7.15 15.93 -3.87
C THR A 409 -5.86 15.36 -3.27
N GLY A 410 -5.42 15.96 -2.16
CA GLY A 410 -4.28 15.52 -1.38
C GLY A 410 -4.68 14.66 -0.20
N GLU A 411 -5.76 15.05 0.52
CA GLU A 411 -6.14 14.39 1.77
C GLU A 411 -7.65 14.35 2.05
N HIS A 412 -8.46 15.23 1.42
CA HIS A 412 -9.90 15.30 1.71
C HIS A 412 -10.72 14.18 1.07
N GLY A 413 -10.16 13.48 0.08
CA GLY A 413 -10.88 12.51 -0.74
C GLY A 413 -11.62 13.16 -1.91
N VAL A 414 -12.21 12.30 -2.76
CA VAL A 414 -12.99 12.68 -3.95
C VAL A 414 -14.48 12.85 -3.60
N GLY A 415 -15.03 11.87 -2.92
CA GLY A 415 -16.42 11.83 -2.47
C GLY A 415 -17.44 12.09 -3.57
N LEU A 416 -18.44 12.89 -3.23
CA LEU A 416 -19.40 13.51 -4.16
C LEU A 416 -18.86 14.78 -4.78
N ASP A 417 -18.09 15.55 -4.01
CA ASP A 417 -17.68 16.92 -4.33
C ASP A 417 -16.77 16.98 -5.57
N LYS A 418 -15.79 16.09 -5.64
CA LYS A 418 -14.73 16.13 -6.66
C LYS A 418 -14.83 15.02 -7.71
N SER A 419 -15.86 14.17 -7.65
CA SER A 419 -16.01 13.04 -8.61
C SER A 419 -16.02 13.52 -10.07
N SER A 420 -16.61 14.69 -10.36
CA SER A 420 -16.64 15.28 -11.71
C SER A 420 -15.26 15.74 -12.22
N TYR A 421 -14.26 15.86 -11.36
CA TYR A 421 -12.89 16.23 -11.74
C TYR A 421 -11.98 14.99 -11.94
N LEU A 422 -12.42 13.79 -11.57
CA LEU A 422 -11.60 12.57 -11.71
C LEU A 422 -11.14 12.31 -13.15
N PRO A 423 -11.97 12.56 -14.19
CA PRO A 423 -11.54 12.44 -15.60
C PRO A 423 -10.43 13.41 -16.05
N LEU A 424 -10.08 14.43 -15.23
CA LEU A 424 -8.92 15.29 -15.50
C LEU A 424 -7.59 14.56 -15.31
N ILE A 425 -7.56 13.51 -14.49
CA ILE A 425 -6.34 12.78 -14.11
C ILE A 425 -6.32 11.31 -14.51
N PHE A 426 -7.49 10.69 -14.71
CA PHE A 426 -7.64 9.28 -15.08
C PHE A 426 -8.44 9.12 -16.36
N SER A 427 -8.01 8.21 -17.23
CA SER A 427 -8.72 7.80 -18.42
C SER A 427 -9.96 6.94 -18.10
N GLU A 428 -10.79 6.67 -19.09
CA GLU A 428 -11.92 5.72 -18.96
C GLU A 428 -11.43 4.32 -18.56
N ASP A 429 -10.33 3.82 -19.15
CA ASP A 429 -9.72 2.53 -18.82
C ASP A 429 -9.22 2.47 -17.37
N ASP A 430 -8.64 3.57 -16.86
CA ASP A 430 -8.19 3.67 -15.47
C ASP A 430 -9.38 3.58 -14.51
N MET A 431 -10.45 4.35 -14.78
CA MET A 431 -11.67 4.36 -13.97
C MET A 431 -12.42 3.04 -14.04
N GLU A 432 -12.49 2.40 -15.22
CA GLU A 432 -13.08 1.07 -15.38
C GLU A 432 -12.32 0.02 -14.55
N THR A 433 -10.99 0.09 -14.53
CA THR A 433 -10.17 -0.80 -13.69
C THR A 433 -10.43 -0.59 -12.18
N MET A 434 -10.61 0.66 -11.77
CA MET A 434 -11.04 0.97 -10.39
C MET A 434 -12.42 0.37 -10.08
N LEU A 435 -13.36 0.43 -11.02
CA LEU A 435 -14.69 -0.17 -10.86
C LEU A 435 -14.64 -1.70 -10.80
N GLN A 436 -13.77 -2.35 -11.58
CA GLN A 436 -13.53 -3.79 -11.50
C GLN A 436 -13.02 -4.21 -10.11
N VAL A 437 -12.06 -3.46 -9.54
CA VAL A 437 -11.60 -3.70 -8.17
C VAL A 437 -12.72 -3.47 -7.16
N ARG A 438 -13.50 -2.40 -7.30
CA ARG A 438 -14.69 -2.17 -6.46
C ARG A 438 -15.67 -3.32 -6.52
N ALA A 439 -15.97 -3.85 -7.71
CA ALA A 439 -16.89 -4.98 -7.89
C ALA A 439 -16.42 -6.26 -7.18
N ALA A 440 -15.12 -6.44 -6.94
CA ALA A 440 -14.62 -7.55 -6.14
C ALA A 440 -14.99 -7.40 -4.64
N PHE A 441 -15.01 -6.17 -4.10
CA PHE A 441 -15.38 -5.88 -2.71
C PHE A 441 -16.89 -5.72 -2.53
N ASP A 442 -17.55 -5.08 -3.47
CA ASP A 442 -18.98 -4.73 -3.44
C ASP A 442 -19.67 -5.08 -4.76
N PRO A 443 -19.92 -6.38 -5.02
CA PRO A 443 -20.55 -6.83 -6.26
C PRO A 443 -22.00 -6.35 -6.43
N SER A 444 -22.66 -5.98 -5.33
CA SER A 444 -24.05 -5.47 -5.36
C SER A 444 -24.14 -3.95 -5.60
N GLY A 445 -23.03 -3.22 -5.45
CA GLY A 445 -23.00 -1.76 -5.58
C GLY A 445 -23.75 -0.99 -4.48
N LEU A 446 -23.98 -1.63 -3.33
CA LEU A 446 -24.76 -1.06 -2.22
C LEU A 446 -23.92 -0.25 -1.24
N CYS A 447 -22.60 -0.48 -1.24
CA CYS A 447 -21.68 0.16 -0.32
C CYS A 447 -21.32 1.56 -0.80
N ASN A 448 -21.81 2.58 -0.12
CA ASN A 448 -21.56 4.02 -0.37
C ASN A 448 -21.58 4.41 -1.87
N PRO A 449 -22.69 4.16 -2.60
CA PRO A 449 -22.76 4.37 -4.03
C PRO A 449 -22.60 5.85 -4.41
N GLY A 450 -22.18 6.10 -5.68
CA GLY A 450 -22.05 7.45 -6.26
C GLY A 450 -20.86 8.26 -5.75
N LYS A 451 -19.94 7.64 -5.00
CA LYS A 451 -18.71 8.28 -4.54
C LYS A 451 -17.52 7.95 -5.44
N ILE A 452 -16.54 8.83 -5.46
CA ILE A 452 -15.24 8.71 -6.13
C ILE A 452 -15.38 8.75 -7.67
N ILE A 453 -15.92 7.71 -8.28
CA ILE A 453 -15.99 7.56 -9.73
C ILE A 453 -17.32 8.16 -10.22
N PRO A 454 -17.29 9.10 -11.20
CA PRO A 454 -18.50 9.72 -11.70
C PRO A 454 -19.41 8.68 -12.38
N MET A 455 -20.69 8.71 -12.02
CA MET A 455 -21.69 7.85 -12.66
C MET A 455 -21.90 8.31 -14.11
N PRO A 456 -21.95 7.38 -15.11
CA PRO A 456 -22.33 7.73 -16.47
C PRO A 456 -23.72 8.39 -16.50
N ARG A 457 -23.86 9.50 -17.23
CA ARG A 457 -25.13 10.25 -17.32
C ARG A 457 -26.23 9.59 -18.17
N GLY A 458 -26.15 8.27 -18.43
CA GLY A 458 -27.10 7.51 -19.25
C GLY A 458 -27.77 6.37 -18.47
N CYS A 459 -29.10 6.39 -18.39
CA CYS A 459 -29.94 5.40 -17.66
C CYS A 459 -29.88 3.94 -18.15
N GLY A 460 -29.06 3.59 -19.14
CA GLY A 460 -29.00 2.23 -19.72
C GLY A 460 -27.69 1.49 -19.47
N GLU A 461 -26.57 2.19 -19.34
CA GLU A 461 -25.23 1.57 -19.37
C GLU A 461 -24.72 1.12 -17.99
N ALA A 462 -25.17 1.75 -16.91
CA ALA A 462 -24.80 1.33 -15.55
C ALA A 462 -25.34 -0.07 -15.18
N ARG A 463 -26.44 -0.52 -15.81
CA ARG A 463 -26.91 -1.90 -15.68
C ARG A 463 -26.14 -2.87 -16.56
N ALA A 464 -25.58 -2.42 -17.69
CA ALA A 464 -24.79 -3.27 -18.57
C ALA A 464 -23.42 -3.65 -17.95
N VAL A 465 -22.75 -2.70 -17.26
CA VAL A 465 -21.49 -2.98 -16.56
C VAL A 465 -21.71 -3.94 -15.39
N ALA A 466 -22.78 -3.75 -14.62
CA ALA A 466 -23.15 -4.68 -13.54
C ALA A 466 -23.60 -6.07 -14.06
N THR A 467 -24.23 -6.14 -15.22
CA THR A 467 -24.69 -7.42 -15.81
C THR A 467 -23.61 -8.15 -16.60
N HIS A 468 -22.61 -7.46 -17.18
CA HIS A 468 -21.44 -8.12 -17.76
C HIS A 468 -20.53 -8.73 -16.68
N ALA A 469 -20.46 -8.13 -15.49
CA ALA A 469 -19.73 -8.71 -14.36
C ALA A 469 -20.42 -9.95 -13.75
N LEU A 470 -21.72 -10.16 -14.02
CA LEU A 470 -22.51 -11.28 -13.47
C LEU A 470 -22.75 -12.43 -14.47
N SER A 471 -22.36 -12.31 -15.72
CA SER A 471 -22.46 -13.38 -16.72
C SER A 471 -21.18 -14.21 -16.84
N ALA A 472 -20.77 -14.86 -15.75
CA ALA A 472 -19.92 -16.04 -15.87
C ALA A 472 -20.79 -17.20 -16.42
N PRO A 473 -20.32 -18.00 -17.38
CA PRO A 473 -21.11 -19.06 -17.95
C PRO A 473 -21.24 -20.22 -16.96
N THR A 474 -22.34 -20.28 -16.25
CA THR A 474 -22.80 -21.56 -15.71
C THR A 474 -23.22 -22.42 -16.90
N GLY A 475 -22.32 -23.32 -17.27
CA GLY A 475 -22.60 -24.31 -18.32
C GLY A 475 -23.74 -25.23 -17.94
N VAL A 476 -24.96 -24.85 -18.27
CA VAL A 476 -26.09 -25.78 -18.41
C VAL A 476 -26.47 -25.77 -19.87
N ILE A 477 -26.14 -26.82 -20.55
CA ILE A 477 -26.56 -27.11 -21.94
C ILE A 477 -28.08 -27.27 -21.93
N PRO A 478 -28.88 -26.49 -22.71
CA PRO A 478 -30.29 -26.74 -22.84
C PRO A 478 -30.50 -27.95 -23.78
N LEU A 479 -31.21 -28.97 -23.29
CA LEU A 479 -31.75 -30.02 -24.12
C LEU A 479 -32.90 -29.47 -25.01
N PRO A 480 -33.06 -29.95 -26.26
CA PRO A 480 -34.07 -29.45 -27.17
C PRO A 480 -35.48 -29.87 -26.74
N GLN A 481 -36.39 -28.91 -26.82
CA GLN A 481 -37.85 -29.14 -26.64
C GLN A 481 -38.36 -29.98 -27.80
N GLY A 482 -38.89 -31.15 -27.48
CA GLY A 482 -39.75 -31.96 -28.34
C GLY A 482 -41.16 -31.93 -27.82
N GLU A 483 -42.09 -31.51 -28.65
CA GLU A 483 -43.53 -31.55 -28.39
C GLU A 483 -44.05 -33.03 -28.36
N GLY A 484 -44.95 -33.35 -27.42
CA GLY A 484 -45.63 -34.62 -27.47
C GLY A 484 -46.53 -34.89 -26.27
N LYS A 485 -47.79 -34.82 -26.51
CA LYS A 485 -48.97 -35.04 -25.67
C LYS A 485 -48.99 -36.41 -24.94
N GLY A 486 -49.59 -36.42 -23.73
CA GLY A 486 -50.64 -37.35 -23.36
C GLY A 486 -50.38 -38.36 -22.28
N GLU A 487 -51.25 -38.27 -21.27
CA GLU A 487 -51.83 -39.34 -20.46
C GLU A 487 -50.99 -40.19 -19.47
N GLY A 488 -51.13 -39.99 -18.24
CA GLY A 488 -51.85 -40.67 -17.16
C GLY A 488 -51.31 -42.01 -16.63
N ILE A 489 -51.40 -42.11 -15.28
CA ILE A 489 -51.55 -43.32 -14.43
C ILE A 489 -50.26 -43.80 -13.70
N SER A 490 -50.23 -43.43 -12.37
CA SER A 490 -50.34 -44.35 -11.21
C SER A 490 -49.23 -45.32 -10.86
N THR A 491 -48.68 -45.04 -9.66
CA THR A 491 -48.36 -45.95 -8.52
C THR A 491 -47.36 -47.10 -8.67
N ASN A 492 -46.38 -47.11 -7.87
CA ASN A 492 -46.06 -47.96 -6.74
C ASN A 492 -44.55 -48.22 -6.50
N SER A 493 -44.21 -47.95 -5.29
CA SER A 493 -43.25 -48.58 -4.41
C SER A 493 -42.54 -49.86 -4.87
N ASN A 494 -41.22 -49.97 -4.66
CA ASN A 494 -40.65 -50.82 -3.59
C ASN A 494 -39.11 -50.77 -3.56
N ASN A 495 -38.63 -50.85 -2.32
CA ASN A 495 -37.27 -51.17 -1.94
C ASN A 495 -36.69 -52.38 -2.68
N ASP A 496 -35.39 -52.37 -2.92
CA ASP A 496 -34.56 -53.41 -2.31
C ASP A 496 -33.03 -53.13 -2.43
N VAL A 497 -32.39 -53.54 -1.40
CA VAL A 497 -31.03 -53.61 -0.96
C VAL A 497 -30.17 -54.58 -1.80
N LEU A 498 -28.83 -54.35 -1.93
CA LEU A 498 -27.68 -55.25 -1.81
C LEU A 498 -26.58 -54.91 -2.80
N ALA A 499 -25.47 -54.41 -2.33
CA ALA A 499 -24.23 -55.04 -1.87
C ALA A 499 -23.19 -55.45 -2.96
N PRO A 500 -21.92 -55.59 -2.63
CA PRO A 500 -20.84 -54.86 -3.28
C PRO A 500 -19.97 -55.70 -4.21
N LEU A 501 -19.06 -54.99 -4.87
CA LEU A 501 -17.99 -55.35 -5.82
C LEU A 501 -17.25 -56.67 -5.62
N PRO A 502 -16.50 -57.09 -6.63
CA PRO A 502 -15.05 -57.36 -6.44
C PRO A 502 -14.15 -56.63 -7.42
N SER A 503 -12.96 -56.30 -6.96
CA SER A 503 -11.81 -55.82 -7.75
C SER A 503 -11.22 -56.95 -8.61
N PRO A 504 -10.59 -56.62 -9.74
CA PRO A 504 -9.52 -57.45 -10.27
C PRO A 504 -8.19 -56.74 -10.33
N GLN A 505 -7.24 -57.35 -9.72
CA GLN A 505 -5.81 -57.26 -10.06
C GLN A 505 -5.56 -57.91 -11.42
N GLY A 506 -4.65 -57.34 -12.21
CA GLY A 506 -3.86 -58.18 -13.09
C GLY A 506 -3.61 -57.64 -14.49
N VAL A 507 -2.32 -57.42 -14.77
CA VAL A 507 -1.64 -57.58 -16.04
C VAL A 507 -1.58 -56.33 -16.95
N LEU A 508 -0.48 -55.62 -16.83
CA LEU A 508 0.10 -54.81 -17.88
C LEU A 508 0.39 -55.66 -19.13
N LYS A 509 -0.38 -55.49 -20.20
CA LYS A 509 0.05 -55.79 -21.55
C LYS A 509 0.26 -54.48 -22.30
N GLN A 510 1.50 -54.21 -22.69
CA GLN A 510 1.85 -53.25 -23.72
C GLN A 510 1.07 -53.55 -24.99
N ALA A 511 0.05 -52.77 -25.27
CA ALA A 511 -0.59 -52.77 -26.58
C ALA A 511 0.14 -51.74 -27.46
N ALA A 512 0.73 -52.20 -28.54
CA ALA A 512 1.26 -51.38 -29.61
C ALA A 512 0.11 -50.52 -30.18
N ALA A 513 0.23 -49.19 -30.21
CA ALA A 513 -0.77 -48.28 -30.74
C ALA A 513 -1.06 -48.61 -32.22
N ALA A 514 -2.34 -48.67 -32.54
CA ALA A 514 -2.86 -48.93 -33.87
C ALA A 514 -2.43 -47.82 -34.87
N PRO A 515 -2.30 -48.08 -36.17
CA PRO A 515 -1.86 -47.10 -37.18
C PRO A 515 -2.70 -45.82 -37.27
N HIS A 516 -3.95 -45.86 -36.87
CA HIS A 516 -4.87 -44.71 -36.89
C HIS A 516 -4.50 -43.65 -35.84
N ASP A 517 -4.06 -44.03 -34.65
CA ASP A 517 -3.64 -43.09 -33.59
C ASP A 517 -2.37 -42.31 -33.96
N ARG A 518 -1.44 -42.95 -34.71
CA ARG A 518 -0.20 -42.27 -35.16
C ARG A 518 -0.45 -41.18 -36.19
N ILE A 519 -1.44 -41.35 -37.08
CA ILE A 519 -1.81 -40.36 -38.10
C ILE A 519 -2.47 -39.14 -37.41
N THR A 520 -3.40 -39.37 -36.49
CA THR A 520 -4.09 -38.32 -35.75
C THR A 520 -3.11 -37.57 -34.87
N GLN A 521 -2.20 -38.25 -34.15
CA GLN A 521 -1.14 -37.58 -33.36
C GLN A 521 -0.18 -36.79 -34.26
N LYS A 522 0.17 -37.28 -35.45
CA LYS A 522 1.04 -36.56 -36.39
C LYS A 522 0.34 -35.33 -37.00
N GLN A 523 -0.95 -35.43 -37.32
CA GLN A 523 -1.76 -34.28 -37.79
C GLN A 523 -1.95 -33.23 -36.71
N THR A 524 -2.23 -33.62 -35.45
CA THR A 524 -2.33 -32.72 -34.30
C THR A 524 -0.98 -32.02 -34.05
N LEU A 525 0.13 -32.73 -34.12
CA LEU A 525 1.49 -32.18 -33.95
C LEU A 525 1.83 -31.15 -35.06
N ILE A 526 1.44 -31.41 -36.32
CA ILE A 526 1.66 -30.49 -37.44
C ILE A 526 0.79 -29.24 -37.26
N ALA A 527 -0.50 -29.40 -36.94
CA ALA A 527 -1.41 -28.27 -36.71
C ALA A 527 -0.89 -27.38 -35.56
N THR A 528 -0.42 -27.97 -34.47
CA THR A 528 0.17 -27.24 -33.33
C THR A 528 1.42 -26.47 -33.74
N LYS A 529 2.35 -27.08 -34.50
CA LYS A 529 3.58 -26.40 -34.98
C LYS A 529 3.26 -25.25 -35.96
N LEU A 530 2.24 -25.37 -36.79
CA LEU A 530 1.78 -24.30 -37.69
C LEU A 530 1.18 -23.12 -36.94
N ASN A 531 0.43 -23.39 -35.85
CA ASN A 531 -0.13 -22.35 -34.99
C ASN A 531 0.98 -21.63 -34.23
N GLU A 532 1.95 -22.34 -33.63
CA GLU A 532 3.12 -21.74 -32.97
C GLU A 532 3.90 -20.82 -33.92
N ALA A 533 4.13 -21.23 -35.17
CA ALA A 533 4.84 -20.42 -36.17
C ALA A 533 4.05 -19.18 -36.60
N ARG A 534 2.71 -19.25 -36.59
CA ARG A 534 1.82 -18.11 -36.86
C ARG A 534 1.92 -17.11 -35.70
N ILE A 535 1.75 -17.57 -34.44
CA ILE A 535 1.84 -16.75 -33.24
C ILE A 535 3.21 -16.07 -33.16
N ALA A 536 4.31 -16.82 -33.36
CA ALA A 536 5.66 -16.25 -33.34
C ALA A 536 5.85 -15.12 -34.36
N ARG A 537 5.29 -15.26 -35.59
CA ARG A 537 5.34 -14.22 -36.61
C ARG A 537 4.50 -13.00 -36.25
N GLU A 538 3.34 -13.17 -35.62
CA GLU A 538 2.51 -12.07 -35.16
C GLU A 538 3.23 -11.30 -34.03
N LEU A 539 3.80 -11.99 -33.05
CA LEU A 539 4.59 -11.39 -31.98
C LEU A 539 5.80 -10.64 -32.54
N ALA A 540 6.51 -11.24 -33.50
CA ALA A 540 7.67 -10.61 -34.14
C ALA A 540 7.32 -9.33 -34.92
N ARG A 541 6.14 -9.22 -35.51
CA ARG A 541 5.66 -8.00 -36.14
C ARG A 541 5.49 -6.83 -35.15
N ILE A 542 5.17 -7.12 -33.88
CA ILE A 542 4.98 -6.11 -32.84
C ILE A 542 6.31 -5.69 -32.26
N VAL A 543 7.15 -6.64 -31.84
CA VAL A 543 8.35 -6.35 -31.05
C VAL A 543 9.66 -6.45 -31.83
N GLY A 544 9.63 -6.94 -33.08
CA GLY A 544 10.79 -7.23 -33.93
C GLY A 544 11.30 -8.67 -33.74
N ASP A 545 11.83 -9.28 -34.82
CA ASP A 545 12.25 -10.69 -34.85
C ASP A 545 13.28 -11.03 -33.75
N GLN A 546 14.24 -10.14 -33.51
CA GLN A 546 15.29 -10.35 -32.48
C GLN A 546 14.76 -10.32 -31.04
N SER A 547 13.52 -9.87 -30.84
CA SER A 547 12.88 -9.71 -29.55
C SER A 547 11.93 -10.86 -29.21
N VAL A 548 11.77 -11.83 -30.09
CA VAL A 548 11.05 -13.09 -29.88
C VAL A 548 12.04 -14.24 -29.91
N ARG A 549 12.14 -14.98 -28.82
CA ARG A 549 13.06 -16.14 -28.69
C ARG A 549 12.27 -17.34 -28.22
N ARG A 550 12.57 -18.53 -28.75
CA ARG A 550 12.05 -19.77 -28.17
C ARG A 550 12.82 -20.09 -26.89
N LEU A 551 12.13 -20.55 -25.85
CA LEU A 551 12.78 -20.91 -24.59
C LEU A 551 13.73 -22.11 -24.75
N ALA A 552 13.46 -22.99 -25.68
CA ALA A 552 14.39 -24.10 -26.02
C ALA A 552 15.76 -23.61 -26.49
N ASP A 553 15.85 -22.41 -27.06
CA ASP A 553 17.08 -21.81 -27.59
C ASP A 553 17.80 -20.91 -26.56
N VAL A 554 17.25 -20.75 -25.36
CA VAL A 554 17.79 -19.87 -24.32
C VAL A 554 18.13 -20.69 -23.09
N ASN A 555 19.40 -20.58 -22.63
CA ASN A 555 19.83 -21.27 -21.42
C ASN A 555 19.28 -20.58 -20.17
N PHE A 556 18.09 -20.99 -19.71
CA PHE A 556 17.44 -20.50 -18.52
C PHE A 556 17.69 -21.43 -17.34
N ALA A 557 18.92 -21.42 -16.80
CA ALA A 557 19.28 -22.26 -15.65
C ALA A 557 18.30 -22.09 -14.46
N ASN A 558 17.68 -20.91 -14.32
CA ASN A 558 16.73 -20.61 -13.25
C ASN A 558 15.26 -20.96 -13.58
N LEU A 559 14.92 -21.25 -14.85
CA LEU A 559 13.56 -21.58 -15.26
C LEU A 559 13.33 -23.09 -15.37
N SER A 560 14.36 -23.88 -15.61
CA SER A 560 14.28 -25.34 -15.79
C SER A 560 13.77 -26.09 -14.55
N GLN A 561 13.73 -25.43 -13.40
CA GLN A 561 13.23 -25.99 -12.13
C GLN A 561 11.73 -25.76 -11.87
N SER A 562 10.99 -25.16 -12.80
CA SER A 562 9.54 -25.04 -12.70
C SER A 562 8.85 -26.01 -13.66
N ALA A 563 7.88 -26.80 -13.18
CA ALA A 563 7.09 -27.73 -14.01
C ALA A 563 6.43 -27.02 -15.20
N ALA A 564 6.05 -25.74 -15.05
CA ALA A 564 5.46 -24.94 -16.10
C ALA A 564 6.36 -24.75 -17.33
N PHE A 565 7.68 -24.81 -17.15
CA PHE A 565 8.67 -24.63 -18.21
C PHE A 565 9.27 -25.95 -18.74
N ALA A 566 8.90 -27.09 -18.17
CA ALA A 566 9.39 -28.40 -18.62
C ALA A 566 8.83 -28.78 -20.01
N ASN A 567 7.68 -28.22 -20.41
CA ASN A 567 7.09 -28.39 -21.74
C ASN A 567 7.43 -27.19 -22.62
N THR A 568 8.58 -27.24 -23.31
CA THR A 568 9.31 -26.18 -23.97
C THR A 568 8.69 -25.64 -25.29
N ARG A 569 7.43 -25.23 -25.28
CA ARG A 569 6.83 -24.50 -26.41
C ARG A 569 6.80 -22.97 -26.19
N ALA A 570 7.26 -22.51 -25.02
CA ALA A 570 7.17 -21.12 -24.61
C ALA A 570 8.12 -20.19 -25.39
N PHE A 571 7.66 -18.93 -25.58
CA PHE A 571 8.45 -17.86 -26.17
C PHE A 571 8.80 -16.83 -25.09
N GLU A 572 10.04 -16.30 -25.15
CA GLU A 572 10.35 -15.02 -24.49
C GLU A 572 10.11 -13.89 -25.49
N VAL A 573 9.26 -12.95 -25.10
CA VAL A 573 8.92 -11.75 -25.88
C VAL A 573 9.37 -10.53 -25.09
N ALA A 574 10.14 -9.64 -25.72
CA ALA A 574 10.70 -8.46 -25.08
C ALA A 574 10.21 -7.18 -25.79
N PRO A 575 9.05 -6.61 -25.40
CA PRO A 575 8.58 -5.34 -25.91
C PRO A 575 9.51 -4.18 -25.50
N LEU A 576 9.54 -3.12 -26.28
CA LEU A 576 10.27 -1.89 -26.00
C LEU A 576 9.43 -0.90 -25.21
N THR A 577 8.10 -0.93 -25.40
CA THR A 577 7.16 0.02 -24.77
C THR A 577 5.96 -0.72 -24.15
N GLY A 578 5.21 -0.01 -23.31
CA GLY A 578 3.95 -0.51 -22.73
C GLY A 578 2.90 -0.84 -23.80
N GLU A 579 2.84 -0.05 -24.87
CA GLU A 579 1.91 -0.27 -25.97
C GLU A 579 2.25 -1.56 -26.75
N GLN A 580 3.54 -1.84 -26.98
CA GLN A 580 3.94 -3.13 -27.56
C GLN A 580 3.57 -4.30 -26.64
N ALA A 581 3.74 -4.14 -25.33
CA ALA A 581 3.32 -5.15 -24.36
C ALA A 581 1.80 -5.35 -24.38
N ALA A 582 1.03 -4.28 -24.52
CA ALA A 582 -0.42 -4.32 -24.66
C ALA A 582 -0.87 -5.11 -25.89
N GLU A 583 -0.25 -4.88 -27.06
CA GLU A 583 -0.54 -5.64 -28.27
C GLU A 583 -0.17 -7.14 -28.12
N VAL A 584 0.92 -7.46 -27.41
CA VAL A 584 1.27 -8.84 -27.08
C VAL A 584 0.19 -9.47 -26.21
N MET A 585 -0.34 -8.75 -25.21
CA MET A 585 -1.40 -9.25 -24.33
C MET A 585 -2.71 -9.48 -25.09
N LYS A 586 -3.08 -8.63 -26.06
CA LYS A 586 -4.26 -8.87 -26.90
C LYS A 586 -4.15 -10.18 -27.71
N ILE A 587 -2.94 -10.52 -28.18
CA ILE A 587 -2.69 -11.82 -28.81
C ILE A 587 -2.84 -12.93 -27.74
N SER A 588 -2.26 -12.76 -26.55
CA SER A 588 -2.33 -13.75 -25.49
C SER A 588 -3.77 -14.07 -25.09
N THR A 589 -4.61 -13.05 -24.94
CA THR A 589 -6.03 -13.19 -24.59
C THR A 589 -6.81 -13.90 -25.72
N ARG A 590 -6.55 -13.54 -26.97
CA ARG A 590 -7.20 -14.16 -28.14
C ARG A 590 -6.83 -15.64 -28.30
N GLU A 591 -5.58 -15.99 -28.03
CA GLU A 591 -5.04 -17.34 -28.22
C GLU A 591 -5.01 -18.17 -26.92
N ASP A 592 -5.54 -17.62 -25.81
CA ASP A 592 -5.55 -18.24 -24.48
C ASP A 592 -4.13 -18.67 -24.01
N LEU A 593 -3.16 -17.77 -24.16
CA LEU A 593 -1.77 -18.01 -23.79
C LEU A 593 -1.47 -17.51 -22.38
N THR A 594 -0.95 -18.39 -21.56
CA THR A 594 -0.48 -18.02 -20.22
C THR A 594 0.80 -17.21 -20.29
N VAL A 595 0.90 -16.15 -19.47
CA VAL A 595 1.96 -15.14 -19.52
C VAL A 595 2.66 -15.01 -18.17
N VAL A 596 3.99 -15.05 -18.17
CA VAL A 596 4.80 -14.80 -16.99
C VAL A 596 5.61 -13.53 -17.17
N PRO A 597 5.32 -12.46 -16.41
CA PRO A 597 6.13 -11.24 -16.38
C PRO A 597 7.54 -11.52 -15.85
N LYS A 598 8.54 -10.90 -16.48
CA LYS A 598 9.93 -11.09 -16.13
C LYS A 598 10.75 -9.80 -16.28
N GLY A 599 11.51 -9.44 -15.23
CA GLY A 599 12.66 -8.55 -15.34
C GLY A 599 13.93 -9.34 -15.69
N THR A 600 14.90 -9.37 -14.78
CA THR A 600 16.09 -10.26 -14.89
C THR A 600 15.79 -11.71 -14.53
N GLY A 601 14.75 -11.96 -13.71
CA GLY A 601 14.28 -13.30 -13.39
C GLY A 601 14.78 -13.87 -12.07
N GLY A 602 15.44 -13.09 -11.24
CA GLY A 602 15.97 -13.54 -9.94
C GLY A 602 14.92 -14.14 -9.00
N TRP A 603 13.66 -13.67 -9.08
CA TRP A 603 12.56 -14.09 -8.21
C TRP A 603 11.45 -14.89 -8.92
N LEU A 604 11.71 -15.42 -10.10
CA LEU A 604 10.71 -16.21 -10.86
C LEU A 604 10.25 -17.46 -10.13
N GLN A 605 11.08 -18.01 -9.25
CA GLN A 605 10.75 -19.20 -8.46
C GLN A 605 9.93 -18.90 -7.19
N ALA A 606 9.79 -17.64 -6.80
CA ALA A 606 9.03 -17.29 -5.60
C ALA A 606 7.55 -17.58 -5.77
N GLY A 607 6.93 -18.10 -4.71
CA GLY A 607 5.54 -18.51 -4.69
C GLY A 607 5.32 -19.95 -5.15
N ASN A 608 4.05 -20.35 -5.30
CA ASN A 608 3.68 -21.68 -5.73
C ASN A 608 4.16 -22.01 -7.15
N ALA A 609 4.27 -23.29 -7.48
CA ALA A 609 4.59 -23.74 -8.82
C ALA A 609 3.49 -23.30 -9.78
N MET A 610 3.85 -22.56 -10.85
CA MET A 610 2.90 -22.11 -11.86
C MET A 610 2.39 -23.28 -12.68
N SER A 611 1.12 -23.24 -13.07
CA SER A 611 0.47 -24.29 -13.87
C SER A 611 0.66 -24.14 -15.38
N GLY A 612 1.15 -22.99 -15.87
CA GLY A 612 1.40 -22.73 -17.29
C GLY A 612 2.33 -21.55 -17.52
N ALA A 613 3.05 -21.56 -18.65
CA ALA A 613 3.87 -20.46 -19.13
C ALA A 613 4.10 -20.60 -20.63
N ASP A 614 3.18 -20.09 -21.46
CA ASP A 614 3.32 -20.09 -22.91
C ASP A 614 4.18 -18.91 -23.40
N LEU A 615 4.10 -17.77 -22.68
CA LEU A 615 4.90 -16.58 -22.93
C LEU A 615 5.62 -16.10 -21.67
N ILE A 616 6.89 -15.73 -21.83
CA ILE A 616 7.61 -14.89 -20.88
C ILE A 616 7.62 -13.49 -21.45
N LEU A 617 6.93 -12.56 -20.78
CA LEU A 617 6.87 -11.17 -21.18
C LEU A 617 7.93 -10.38 -20.41
N SER A 618 9.03 -10.04 -21.12
CA SER A 618 10.25 -9.51 -20.51
C SER A 618 10.39 -8.01 -20.66
N THR A 619 10.57 -7.30 -19.55
CA THR A 619 10.82 -5.84 -19.52
C THR A 619 12.28 -5.45 -19.79
N ARG A 620 13.16 -6.39 -20.15
CA ARG A 620 14.61 -6.18 -20.32
C ARG A 620 15.01 -5.04 -21.26
N ARG A 621 14.09 -4.59 -22.15
CA ARG A 621 14.32 -3.48 -23.09
C ARG A 621 13.78 -2.16 -22.58
N MET A 622 12.98 -2.15 -21.53
CA MET A 622 12.40 -0.97 -20.89
C MET A 622 13.35 -0.49 -19.78
N LYS A 623 14.35 0.33 -20.11
CA LYS A 623 15.47 0.70 -19.21
C LYS A 623 15.72 2.19 -19.07
N THR A 624 14.75 3.03 -19.40
CA THR A 624 14.93 4.48 -19.41
C THR A 624 14.53 5.10 -18.07
N VAL A 625 15.30 6.07 -17.57
CA VAL A 625 14.82 7.03 -16.58
C VAL A 625 13.97 8.06 -17.33
N ILE A 626 12.67 8.01 -17.11
CA ILE A 626 11.67 8.82 -17.84
C ILE A 626 11.71 10.27 -17.36
N ARG A 627 11.78 10.44 -16.03
CA ARG A 627 11.74 11.74 -15.37
C ARG A 627 12.51 11.70 -14.06
N HIS A 628 13.20 12.76 -13.72
CA HIS A 628 13.77 12.99 -12.39
C HIS A 628 13.61 14.46 -12.03
N GLU A 629 12.88 14.74 -10.95
CA GLU A 629 12.62 16.09 -10.42
C GLU A 629 13.24 16.19 -9.02
N PRO A 630 14.49 16.60 -8.93
CA PRO A 630 15.20 16.63 -7.64
C PRO A 630 14.53 17.53 -6.60
N ALA A 631 13.98 18.69 -7.01
CA ALA A 631 13.30 19.61 -6.10
C ALA A 631 12.03 19.01 -5.47
N ASP A 632 11.42 18.02 -6.15
CA ASP A 632 10.20 17.33 -5.70
C ASP A 632 10.49 16.01 -5.00
N LEU A 633 11.75 15.53 -5.02
CA LEU A 633 12.14 14.20 -4.56
C LEU A 633 11.32 13.08 -5.25
N VAL A 634 11.15 13.19 -6.56
CA VAL A 634 10.36 12.25 -7.38
C VAL A 634 11.15 11.85 -8.61
N ALA A 635 11.12 10.56 -8.94
CA ALA A 635 11.63 10.07 -10.21
C ALA A 635 10.76 8.95 -10.77
N SER A 636 10.65 8.92 -12.12
CA SER A 636 9.94 7.88 -12.86
C SER A 636 10.91 7.14 -13.76
N ALA A 637 10.79 5.83 -13.82
CA ALA A 637 11.62 4.98 -14.65
C ALA A 637 10.83 3.79 -15.20
N GLU A 638 11.32 3.24 -16.30
CA GLU A 638 10.81 2.00 -16.85
C GLU A 638 11.17 0.78 -15.98
N ALA A 639 10.29 -0.18 -15.94
CA ALA A 639 10.32 -1.33 -15.02
C ALA A 639 11.52 -2.28 -15.20
N GLY A 640 12.15 -2.30 -16.37
CA GLY A 640 13.33 -3.14 -16.67
C GLY A 640 14.66 -2.50 -16.28
N LEU A 641 14.69 -1.24 -15.83
CA LEU A 641 15.89 -0.61 -15.29
C LEU A 641 16.28 -1.28 -13.98
N THR A 642 17.58 -1.54 -13.76
CA THR A 642 18.05 -2.12 -12.49
C THR A 642 18.10 -1.07 -11.38
N LEU A 643 17.96 -1.53 -10.12
CA LEU A 643 18.10 -0.65 -8.95
C LEU A 643 19.48 0.03 -8.93
N ALA A 644 20.53 -0.72 -9.24
CA ALA A 644 21.91 -0.20 -9.26
C ALA A 644 22.08 0.94 -10.28
N GLU A 645 21.57 0.79 -11.52
CA GLU A 645 21.59 1.82 -12.56
C GLU A 645 20.78 3.05 -12.13
N PHE A 646 19.61 2.82 -11.51
CA PHE A 646 18.76 3.91 -11.02
C PHE A 646 19.41 4.68 -9.87
N GLN A 647 19.99 3.99 -8.87
CA GLN A 647 20.72 4.61 -7.76
C GLN A 647 21.91 5.45 -8.27
N LYS A 648 22.67 4.94 -9.25
CA LYS A 648 23.75 5.68 -9.89
C LYS A 648 23.27 6.95 -10.59
N HIS A 649 22.04 6.94 -11.14
CA HIS A 649 21.43 8.14 -11.72
C HIS A 649 21.05 9.16 -10.64
N LEU A 650 20.35 8.71 -9.59
CA LEU A 650 19.82 9.56 -8.52
C LEU A 650 20.92 10.20 -7.67
N SER A 651 22.04 9.49 -7.44
CA SER A 651 23.17 9.96 -6.62
C SER A 651 23.83 11.23 -7.18
N LYS A 652 23.73 11.49 -8.50
CA LYS A 652 24.22 12.73 -9.12
C LYS A 652 23.53 13.99 -8.59
N ALA A 653 22.30 13.85 -8.09
CA ALA A 653 21.53 14.91 -7.46
C ALA A 653 21.52 14.82 -5.92
N GLY A 654 22.40 14.00 -5.32
CA GLY A 654 22.44 13.79 -3.87
C GLY A 654 21.21 13.05 -3.33
N GLN A 655 20.55 12.25 -4.16
CA GLN A 655 19.31 11.54 -3.81
C GLN A 655 19.45 10.03 -4.01
N TRP A 656 18.55 9.29 -3.40
CA TRP A 656 18.48 7.84 -3.52
C TRP A 656 17.08 7.30 -3.26
N LEU A 657 16.86 6.07 -3.71
CA LEU A 657 15.69 5.25 -3.34
C LEU A 657 16.14 4.30 -2.21
N PRO A 658 15.70 4.48 -0.95
CA PRO A 658 16.24 3.74 0.20
C PRO A 658 15.67 2.33 0.31
N LEU A 659 15.80 1.56 -0.75
CA LEU A 659 15.40 0.15 -0.83
C LEU A 659 16.64 -0.73 -0.93
N ASP A 660 16.62 -1.82 -0.20
CA ASP A 660 17.67 -2.85 -0.16
C ASP A 660 17.07 -4.26 -0.26
N PRO A 661 16.29 -4.54 -1.34
CA PRO A 661 15.72 -5.87 -1.53
C PRO A 661 16.83 -6.90 -1.62
N PRO A 662 16.53 -8.21 -1.45
CA PRO A 662 17.49 -9.24 -1.83
C PRO A 662 17.91 -9.07 -3.27
N ASP A 663 19.19 -8.74 -3.49
CA ASP A 663 19.74 -8.34 -4.80
C ASP A 663 21.23 -8.71 -4.91
N ASP A 664 21.60 -9.26 -6.04
CA ASP A 664 23.00 -9.51 -6.46
C ASP A 664 23.53 -8.41 -7.40
N GLY A 665 22.84 -7.28 -7.51
CA GLY A 665 23.11 -6.16 -8.39
C GLY A 665 22.31 -6.18 -9.70
N GLY A 666 21.47 -7.17 -9.93
CA GLY A 666 20.70 -7.34 -11.16
C GLY A 666 19.19 -7.16 -11.04
N VAL A 667 18.66 -6.91 -9.86
CA VAL A 667 17.20 -6.80 -9.66
C VAL A 667 16.65 -5.53 -10.33
N THR A 668 15.58 -5.69 -11.13
CA THR A 668 14.90 -4.58 -11.81
C THR A 668 13.89 -3.88 -10.92
N LEU A 669 13.62 -2.60 -11.19
CA LEU A 669 12.61 -1.81 -10.48
C LEU A 669 11.23 -2.48 -10.51
N GLY A 670 10.82 -3.00 -11.69
CA GLY A 670 9.58 -3.77 -11.82
C GLY A 670 9.56 -5.04 -10.99
N GLY A 671 10.70 -5.75 -10.90
CA GLY A 671 10.85 -6.95 -10.05
C GLY A 671 10.71 -6.63 -8.56
N ILE A 672 11.33 -5.54 -8.10
CA ILE A 672 11.24 -5.05 -6.71
C ILE A 672 9.78 -4.73 -6.35
N VAL A 673 9.09 -3.97 -7.20
CA VAL A 673 7.71 -3.57 -6.96
C VAL A 673 6.77 -4.77 -7.07
N ALA A 674 6.94 -5.61 -8.09
CA ALA A 674 6.10 -6.80 -8.26
C ALA A 674 6.21 -7.77 -7.07
N THR A 675 7.39 -7.93 -6.46
CA THR A 675 7.57 -8.79 -5.28
C THR A 675 7.25 -8.10 -3.95
N GLY A 676 7.36 -6.75 -3.89
CA GLY A 676 7.18 -5.99 -2.67
C GLY A 676 8.25 -6.27 -1.60
N LEU A 677 9.34 -6.96 -1.95
CA LEU A 677 10.35 -7.41 -0.99
C LEU A 677 11.22 -6.24 -0.54
N GLY A 678 11.39 -6.14 0.78
CA GLY A 678 12.36 -5.28 1.43
C GLY A 678 13.51 -6.05 2.06
N GLY A 679 14.56 -5.31 2.42
CA GLY A 679 15.72 -5.81 3.15
C GLY A 679 15.79 -5.25 4.58
N ALA A 680 17.00 -5.19 5.12
CA ALA A 680 17.30 -4.72 6.47
C ALA A 680 16.87 -3.27 6.74
N HIS A 681 16.99 -2.41 5.72
CA HIS A 681 16.64 -1.00 5.79
C HIS A 681 15.12 -0.74 5.86
N SER A 682 14.29 -1.76 5.65
CA SER A 682 12.84 -1.62 5.76
C SER A 682 12.39 -1.17 7.14
N PHE A 683 13.16 -1.45 8.19
CA PHE A 683 12.89 -1.00 9.54
C PHE A 683 12.86 0.54 9.66
N GLY A 684 13.91 1.22 9.16
CA GLY A 684 14.02 2.68 9.26
C GLY A 684 13.43 3.45 8.11
N PHE A 685 13.42 2.87 6.90
CA PHE A 685 13.00 3.59 5.70
C PHE A 685 11.67 3.10 5.11
N GLY A 686 11.23 1.90 5.44
CA GLY A 686 10.01 1.30 4.87
C GLY A 686 10.30 0.38 3.67
N THR A 687 9.24 -0.15 3.08
CA THR A 687 9.28 -1.13 1.97
C THR A 687 8.95 -0.48 0.62
N PRO A 688 9.06 -1.18 -0.51
CA PRO A 688 8.64 -0.66 -1.83
C PRO A 688 7.23 -0.07 -1.82
N ARG A 689 6.31 -0.66 -1.05
CA ARG A 689 4.94 -0.17 -0.83
C ARG A 689 4.87 1.31 -0.42
N SER A 690 5.81 1.76 0.37
CA SER A 690 5.86 3.15 0.88
C SER A 690 6.47 4.14 -0.10
N TYR A 691 7.17 3.68 -1.14
CA TYR A 691 7.88 4.55 -2.10
C TYR A 691 7.22 4.68 -3.45
N VAL A 692 6.42 3.69 -3.86
CA VAL A 692 5.68 3.75 -5.13
C VAL A 692 4.49 4.70 -4.97
N ILE A 693 4.49 5.78 -5.78
CA ILE A 693 3.43 6.80 -5.79
C ILE A 693 2.67 6.82 -7.12
N GLY A 694 3.18 6.17 -8.16
CA GLY A 694 2.51 6.01 -9.44
C GLY A 694 3.09 4.85 -10.24
N MET A 695 2.31 4.30 -11.15
CA MET A 695 2.77 3.27 -12.10
C MET A 695 1.87 3.18 -13.33
N ARG A 696 2.41 2.53 -14.38
CA ARG A 696 1.64 2.03 -15.53
C ARG A 696 1.71 0.51 -15.57
N VAL A 697 0.56 -0.11 -15.82
CA VAL A 697 0.39 -1.56 -15.83
C VAL A 697 -0.36 -1.97 -17.08
N VAL A 698 0.11 -3.03 -17.75
CA VAL A 698 -0.61 -3.70 -18.83
C VAL A 698 -1.44 -4.83 -18.24
N LEU A 699 -2.75 -4.78 -18.41
CA LEU A 699 -3.70 -5.79 -17.92
C LEU A 699 -3.82 -6.98 -18.88
N ALA A 700 -4.56 -8.01 -18.47
CA ALA A 700 -4.75 -9.23 -19.24
C ALA A 700 -5.40 -8.98 -20.59
N ASP A 701 -6.35 -8.05 -20.68
CA ASP A 701 -7.05 -7.66 -21.91
C ASP A 701 -6.25 -6.73 -22.84
N GLY A 702 -5.05 -6.32 -22.43
CA GLY A 702 -4.18 -5.42 -23.17
C GLY A 702 -4.45 -3.93 -22.95
N ARG A 703 -5.30 -3.55 -22.00
CA ARG A 703 -5.39 -2.14 -21.57
C ARG A 703 -4.11 -1.73 -20.84
N VAL A 704 -3.69 -0.48 -21.06
CA VAL A 704 -2.58 0.14 -20.34
C VAL A 704 -3.18 1.11 -19.33
N VAL A 705 -3.14 0.76 -18.07
CA VAL A 705 -3.76 1.55 -17.00
C VAL A 705 -2.73 2.29 -16.17
N LYS A 706 -3.13 3.49 -15.74
CA LYS A 706 -2.38 4.34 -14.82
C LYS A 706 -2.93 4.17 -13.41
N ALA A 707 -2.04 3.98 -12.43
CA ALA A 707 -2.35 4.05 -11.01
C ALA A 707 -1.54 5.17 -10.36
N GLY A 708 -2.13 5.88 -9.39
CA GLY A 708 -1.45 6.95 -8.67
C GLY A 708 -1.07 8.16 -9.53
N GLY A 709 0.02 8.84 -9.20
CA GLY A 709 0.45 10.07 -9.88
C GLY A 709 1.93 10.40 -9.68
N ASN A 710 2.25 11.70 -9.82
CA ASN A 710 3.61 12.23 -9.73
C ASN A 710 3.83 13.09 -8.48
N VAL A 711 2.89 13.13 -7.55
CA VAL A 711 2.94 13.91 -6.32
C VAL A 711 2.98 12.99 -5.10
N VAL A 712 3.66 13.43 -4.05
CA VAL A 712 3.93 12.61 -2.86
C VAL A 712 2.66 12.29 -2.07
N LYS A 713 1.67 13.19 -2.12
CA LYS A 713 0.39 13.08 -1.43
C LYS A 713 -0.73 13.05 -2.46
N ASN A 714 -1.45 11.95 -2.54
CA ASN A 714 -2.52 11.77 -3.52
C ASN A 714 -3.52 10.72 -3.03
N VAL A 715 -4.76 11.14 -2.82
CA VAL A 715 -5.86 10.27 -2.42
C VAL A 715 -6.98 10.25 -3.48
N ALA A 716 -6.67 10.63 -4.71
CA ALA A 716 -7.64 10.61 -5.82
C ALA A 716 -7.85 9.18 -6.35
N GLY A 717 -9.04 8.68 -6.20
CA GLY A 717 -9.40 7.32 -6.62
C GLY A 717 -8.84 6.23 -5.69
N TYR A 718 -8.90 4.98 -6.13
CA TYR A 718 -8.35 3.86 -5.36
C TYR A 718 -6.85 3.72 -5.57
N ASP A 719 -6.09 3.43 -4.50
CA ASP A 719 -4.63 3.25 -4.60
C ASP A 719 -4.28 1.88 -5.19
N LEU A 720 -4.42 1.75 -6.50
CA LEU A 720 -4.04 0.54 -7.22
C LEU A 720 -2.52 0.29 -7.20
N CYS A 721 -1.69 1.30 -6.89
CA CYS A 721 -0.26 1.10 -6.69
C CYS A 721 0.00 0.09 -5.57
N LYS A 722 -0.80 0.12 -4.50
CA LYS A 722 -0.72 -0.86 -3.40
C LYS A 722 -1.12 -2.26 -3.86
N LEU A 723 -2.19 -2.36 -4.67
CA LEU A 723 -2.68 -3.65 -5.18
C LEU A 723 -1.66 -4.36 -6.08
N PHE A 724 -1.01 -3.62 -6.99
CA PHE A 724 -0.01 -4.19 -7.90
C PHE A 724 1.35 -4.42 -7.24
N THR A 725 1.69 -3.67 -6.18
CA THR A 725 2.91 -3.90 -5.39
C THR A 725 2.76 -5.20 -4.60
N GLY A 726 3.68 -6.14 -4.78
CA GLY A 726 3.60 -7.45 -4.13
C GLY A 726 2.67 -8.45 -4.82
N SER A 727 2.15 -8.14 -6.03
CA SER A 727 1.29 -9.04 -6.80
C SER A 727 2.05 -10.18 -7.53
N TYR A 728 3.36 -10.17 -7.50
CA TYR A 728 4.25 -11.16 -8.18
C TYR A 728 3.94 -11.36 -9.66
N GLY A 729 3.44 -10.30 -10.32
CA GLY A 729 3.05 -10.35 -11.73
C GLY A 729 1.83 -11.21 -12.00
N ALA A 730 0.97 -11.44 -11.02
CA ALA A 730 -0.27 -12.21 -11.19
C ALA A 730 -1.47 -11.34 -11.63
N LEU A 731 -1.37 -10.01 -11.53
CA LEU A 731 -2.46 -9.09 -11.90
C LEU A 731 -2.18 -8.28 -13.16
N GLY A 732 -0.93 -8.25 -13.63
CA GLY A 732 -0.53 -7.48 -14.81
C GLY A 732 0.97 -7.33 -14.94
N LEU A 733 1.42 -6.70 -16.04
CA LEU A 733 2.80 -6.34 -16.28
C LEU A 733 3.03 -4.86 -15.94
N ILE A 734 3.84 -4.59 -14.91
CA ILE A 734 4.30 -3.23 -14.59
C ILE A 734 5.30 -2.79 -15.66
N THR A 735 5.09 -1.63 -16.28
CA THR A 735 5.95 -1.08 -17.34
C THR A 735 6.70 0.17 -16.94
N GLU A 736 6.07 1.04 -16.14
CA GLU A 736 6.65 2.27 -15.63
C GLU A 736 6.32 2.44 -14.15
N ILE A 737 7.22 3.04 -13.38
CA ILE A 737 7.06 3.27 -11.95
C ILE A 737 7.53 4.67 -11.60
N THR A 738 6.74 5.37 -10.77
CA THR A 738 7.11 6.64 -10.15
C THR A 738 7.37 6.42 -8.67
N PHE A 739 8.55 6.83 -8.22
CA PHE A 739 8.98 6.71 -6.82
C PHE A 739 9.10 8.08 -6.16
N LYS A 740 8.68 8.18 -4.90
CA LYS A 740 9.19 9.22 -4.02
C LYS A 740 10.59 8.85 -3.57
N LEU A 741 11.47 9.85 -3.45
CA LEU A 741 12.89 9.68 -3.13
C LEU A 741 13.20 10.24 -1.74
N ARG A 742 14.42 9.98 -1.28
CA ARG A 742 15.00 10.64 -0.12
C ARG A 742 16.35 11.27 -0.48
N PRO A 743 16.75 12.34 0.22
CA PRO A 743 18.14 12.82 0.16
C PRO A 743 19.07 11.73 0.68
N LEU A 744 20.29 11.68 0.12
CA LEU A 744 21.35 10.85 0.70
C LEU A 744 21.64 11.32 2.13
N PRO A 745 21.77 10.42 3.11
CA PRO A 745 22.17 10.81 4.45
C PRO A 745 23.59 11.41 4.44
N ALA A 746 23.81 12.42 5.28
CA ALA A 746 25.12 13.07 5.40
C ALA A 746 26.19 12.11 5.96
N GLU A 747 25.79 11.19 6.82
CA GLU A 747 26.65 10.21 7.46
C GLU A 747 25.91 8.88 7.64
N THR A 748 26.65 7.78 7.50
CA THR A 748 26.18 6.43 7.88
C THR A 748 27.28 5.73 8.68
N ARG A 749 26.89 4.97 9.71
CA ARG A 749 27.79 4.11 10.48
C ARG A 749 27.11 2.83 10.89
N THR A 750 27.86 1.75 10.90
CA THR A 750 27.41 0.45 11.41
C THR A 750 28.19 0.06 12.66
N VAL A 751 27.46 -0.23 13.74
CA VAL A 751 28.00 -0.92 14.90
C VAL A 751 27.91 -2.41 14.66
N VAL A 752 29.02 -3.11 14.78
CA VAL A 752 29.12 -4.57 14.70
C VAL A 752 29.41 -5.11 16.10
N ALA A 753 28.62 -6.09 16.54
CA ALA A 753 28.89 -6.81 17.78
C ALA A 753 28.87 -8.32 17.54
N SER A 754 29.72 -9.07 18.24
CA SER A 754 29.68 -10.54 18.28
C SER A 754 29.57 -11.03 19.71
N GLY A 755 28.72 -12.04 19.95
CA GLY A 755 28.43 -12.52 21.29
C GLY A 755 27.37 -13.62 21.34
N PRO A 756 26.88 -13.95 22.55
CA PRO A 756 25.77 -14.89 22.73
C PRO A 756 24.46 -14.38 22.14
N LEU A 757 23.67 -15.30 21.54
CA LEU A 757 22.37 -15.00 20.91
C LEU A 757 21.45 -14.17 21.82
N VAL A 758 21.24 -14.60 23.06
CA VAL A 758 20.29 -13.97 24.00
C VAL A 758 20.74 -12.56 24.37
N SER A 759 22.06 -12.35 24.62
CA SER A 759 22.60 -11.03 24.95
C SER A 759 22.41 -10.07 23.79
N LEU A 760 22.83 -10.45 22.57
CA LEU A 760 22.71 -9.62 21.38
C LEU A 760 21.26 -9.32 21.01
N ALA A 761 20.35 -10.31 21.13
CA ALA A 761 18.93 -10.11 20.87
C ALA A 761 18.31 -9.11 21.86
N THR A 762 18.62 -9.23 23.15
CA THR A 762 18.10 -8.32 24.19
C THR A 762 18.59 -6.89 23.99
N THR A 763 19.91 -6.70 23.85
CA THR A 763 20.50 -5.36 23.64
C THR A 763 20.08 -4.77 22.29
N GLY A 764 20.00 -5.56 21.21
CA GLY A 764 19.55 -5.09 19.89
C GLY A 764 18.09 -4.64 19.91
N ARG A 765 17.22 -5.31 20.64
CA ARG A 765 15.83 -4.87 20.84
C ARG A 765 15.75 -3.59 21.66
N GLN A 766 16.55 -3.44 22.71
CA GLN A 766 16.66 -2.20 23.46
C GLN A 766 17.11 -1.05 22.54
N ILE A 767 18.16 -1.24 21.74
CA ILE A 767 18.63 -0.25 20.77
C ILE A 767 17.50 0.11 19.78
N SER A 768 16.74 -0.88 19.29
CA SER A 768 15.59 -0.64 18.39
C SER A 768 14.48 0.16 19.05
N ALA A 769 14.31 0.02 20.38
CA ALA A 769 13.27 0.71 21.16
C ALA A 769 13.67 2.14 21.55
N ASP A 770 14.91 2.34 21.99
CA ASP A 770 15.37 3.56 22.66
C ASP A 770 16.11 4.54 21.72
N MET A 771 16.50 4.05 20.52
CA MET A 771 17.28 4.78 19.55
C MET A 771 16.60 4.83 18.18
N PHE A 772 17.23 5.48 17.20
CA PHE A 772 16.69 5.63 15.83
C PHE A 772 17.61 4.99 14.78
N PRO A 773 17.93 3.68 14.90
CA PRO A 773 18.68 2.98 13.87
C PRO A 773 17.82 2.78 12.61
N VAL A 774 18.45 2.75 11.45
CA VAL A 774 17.80 2.43 10.17
C VAL A 774 17.76 0.92 9.91
N ALA A 775 18.60 0.14 10.58
CA ALA A 775 18.57 -1.33 10.58
C ALA A 775 19.14 -1.88 11.88
N VAL A 776 18.59 -3.01 12.37
CA VAL A 776 19.10 -3.78 13.49
C VAL A 776 18.97 -5.26 13.16
N GLU A 777 20.04 -5.86 12.67
CA GLU A 777 20.05 -7.23 12.14
C GLU A 777 20.86 -8.17 13.02
N LEU A 778 20.22 -9.19 13.54
CA LEU A 778 20.85 -10.29 14.25
C LEU A 778 21.18 -11.42 13.26
N LEU A 779 22.40 -11.89 13.26
CA LEU A 779 22.93 -12.87 12.33
C LEU A 779 23.24 -14.20 13.02
N SER A 780 22.91 -15.33 12.37
CA SER A 780 23.39 -16.64 12.79
C SER A 780 24.92 -16.73 12.70
N PRO A 781 25.55 -17.65 13.44
CA PRO A 781 27.01 -17.86 13.33
C PRO A 781 27.45 -18.17 11.88
N GLN A 782 26.67 -18.93 11.15
CA GLN A 782 26.93 -19.25 9.75
C GLN A 782 26.85 -17.99 8.87
N MET A 783 25.84 -17.12 9.08
CA MET A 783 25.70 -15.88 8.33
C MET A 783 26.83 -14.90 8.65
N ALA A 784 27.20 -14.78 9.93
CA ALA A 784 28.34 -13.96 10.35
C ALA A 784 29.66 -14.41 9.68
N GLY A 785 29.88 -15.72 9.59
CA GLY A 785 31.02 -16.28 8.85
C GLY A 785 31.00 -15.99 7.36
N ASN A 786 29.83 -16.09 6.72
CA ASN A 786 29.67 -15.77 5.28
C ASN A 786 29.97 -14.27 4.97
N LEU A 787 29.73 -13.41 5.95
CA LEU A 787 30.00 -11.96 5.87
C LEU A 787 31.39 -11.59 6.35
N GLU A 788 32.25 -12.54 6.70
CA GLU A 788 33.62 -12.34 7.17
C GLU A 788 33.68 -11.47 8.46
N ILE A 789 32.64 -11.54 9.30
CA ILE A 789 32.61 -10.83 10.59
C ILE A 789 33.47 -11.60 11.60
N GLU A 790 34.42 -10.91 12.23
CA GLU A 790 35.25 -11.51 13.29
C GLU A 790 34.40 -11.93 14.50
N SER A 791 34.22 -13.22 14.67
CA SER A 791 33.50 -13.82 15.79
C SER A 791 34.21 -15.09 16.27
N LYS A 792 34.06 -15.45 17.55
CA LYS A 792 34.46 -16.77 18.01
C LYS A 792 33.52 -17.81 17.39
N SER A 793 34.04 -19.02 17.18
CA SER A 793 33.23 -20.12 16.66
C SER A 793 31.89 -20.24 17.41
N GLN A 794 30.78 -20.34 16.66
CA GLN A 794 29.40 -20.46 17.16
C GLN A 794 28.81 -19.21 17.86
N GLN A 795 29.41 -18.03 17.75
CA GLN A 795 28.80 -16.78 18.21
C GLN A 795 27.95 -16.15 17.09
N CYS A 796 26.82 -15.58 17.49
CA CYS A 796 26.00 -14.69 16.63
C CYS A 796 26.70 -13.34 16.44
N ALA A 797 26.26 -12.58 15.42
CA ALA A 797 26.62 -11.19 15.25
C ALA A 797 25.39 -10.28 15.24
N LEU A 798 25.57 -9.03 15.64
CA LEU A 798 24.54 -7.98 15.57
C LEU A 798 25.08 -6.82 14.76
N LEU A 799 24.32 -6.38 13.77
CA LEU A 799 24.59 -5.19 12.99
C LEU A 799 23.56 -4.12 13.33
N VAL A 800 24.01 -2.94 13.70
CA VAL A 800 23.15 -1.79 13.97
C VAL A 800 23.62 -0.64 13.09
N ARG A 801 22.75 -0.18 12.14
CA ARG A 801 23.08 0.92 11.24
C ARG A 801 22.37 2.19 11.65
N PHE A 802 23.11 3.28 11.72
CA PHE A 802 22.60 4.64 11.88
C PHE A 802 22.85 5.45 10.61
N ALA A 803 21.91 6.34 10.27
CA ALA A 803 22.01 7.24 9.12
C ALA A 803 21.32 8.57 9.45
N GLY A 804 21.92 9.70 9.03
CA GLY A 804 21.36 11.02 9.29
C GLY A 804 22.41 12.12 9.31
N SER A 805 22.23 13.16 10.16
CA SER A 805 23.24 14.20 10.39
C SER A 805 24.45 13.60 11.12
N ALA A 806 25.65 14.14 10.84
CA ALA A 806 26.90 13.59 11.36
C ALA A 806 26.92 13.52 12.91
N ARG A 807 26.50 14.59 13.59
CA ARG A 807 26.44 14.60 15.08
C ARG A 807 25.48 13.57 15.62
N ALA A 808 24.31 13.41 14.99
CA ALA A 808 23.32 12.43 15.38
C ALA A 808 23.86 11.00 15.27
N VAL A 809 24.51 10.67 14.14
CA VAL A 809 25.08 9.35 13.87
C VAL A 809 26.21 9.04 14.86
N VAL A 810 27.12 9.97 15.10
CA VAL A 810 28.22 9.81 16.07
C VAL A 810 27.69 9.58 17.48
N SER A 811 26.73 10.37 17.93
CA SER A 811 26.12 10.24 19.27
C SER A 811 25.45 8.89 19.47
N GLN A 812 24.62 8.46 18.51
CA GLN A 812 23.93 7.18 18.56
C GLN A 812 24.90 5.99 18.50
N THR A 813 25.92 6.07 17.63
CA THR A 813 26.98 5.04 17.55
C THR A 813 27.70 4.87 18.89
N ALA A 814 28.07 5.96 19.52
CA ALA A 814 28.73 5.91 20.84
C ALA A 814 27.83 5.31 21.93
N HIS A 815 26.54 5.68 21.92
CA HIS A 815 25.56 5.12 22.87
C HIS A 815 25.33 3.61 22.64
N ALA A 816 25.15 3.17 21.39
CA ALA A 816 25.00 1.74 21.07
C ALA A 816 26.22 0.92 21.47
N LEU A 817 27.43 1.43 21.19
CA LEU A 817 28.68 0.80 21.62
C LEU A 817 28.77 0.67 23.15
N LYS A 818 28.32 1.68 23.91
CA LYS A 818 28.27 1.63 25.36
C LYS A 818 27.34 0.53 25.85
N LEU A 819 26.09 0.49 25.35
CA LEU A 819 25.12 -0.54 25.73
C LEU A 819 25.61 -1.96 25.43
N LEU A 820 26.29 -2.16 24.30
CA LEU A 820 26.81 -3.47 23.92
C LEU A 820 28.01 -3.91 24.74
N ARG A 821 28.84 -2.97 25.22
CA ARG A 821 30.02 -3.25 26.11
C ARG A 821 29.65 -3.52 27.54
N ASP A 822 28.45 -3.16 28.00
CA ASP A 822 27.96 -3.43 29.35
C ASP A 822 27.90 -4.96 29.60
N ASP A 823 27.68 -5.79 28.57
CA ASP A 823 27.91 -7.23 28.63
C ASP A 823 29.33 -7.59 28.16
N GLN A 824 30.19 -8.02 29.11
CA GLN A 824 31.58 -8.39 28.86
C GLN A 824 31.76 -9.57 27.89
N ASN A 825 30.71 -10.32 27.58
CA ASN A 825 30.73 -11.42 26.62
C ASN A 825 30.67 -10.92 25.15
N ASN A 826 30.30 -9.66 24.94
CA ASN A 826 30.21 -9.06 23.63
C ASN A 826 31.54 -8.39 23.23
N ARG A 827 31.90 -8.56 21.95
CA ARG A 827 32.94 -7.75 21.31
C ARG A 827 32.25 -6.83 20.34
N CYS A 828 32.53 -5.53 20.36
CA CYS A 828 31.90 -4.58 19.45
C CYS A 828 32.85 -3.48 18.99
N TYR A 829 32.61 -3.03 17.75
CA TYR A 829 33.33 -1.96 17.09
C TYR A 829 32.39 -1.22 16.11
N ALA A 830 32.82 -0.05 15.62
CA ALA A 830 32.10 0.69 14.59
C ALA A 830 32.85 0.63 13.25
N LEU A 831 32.08 0.63 12.17
CA LEU A 831 32.54 0.72 10.78
C LEU A 831 32.02 2.04 10.18
N ASP A 832 32.93 2.82 9.62
CA ASP A 832 32.60 4.05 8.90
C ASP A 832 32.23 3.76 7.42
N GLU A 833 32.92 2.79 6.79
CA GLU A 833 32.62 2.31 5.43
C GLU A 833 31.87 0.99 5.48
N ASP A 834 30.54 1.05 5.55
CA ASP A 834 29.68 -0.09 5.83
C ASP A 834 28.93 -0.63 4.58
N GLN A 835 28.97 0.08 3.45
CA GLN A 835 28.14 -0.22 2.27
C GLN A 835 28.37 -1.64 1.73
N ASN A 836 29.61 -2.09 1.66
CA ASN A 836 29.96 -3.43 1.18
C ASN A 836 29.35 -4.55 2.06
N LEU A 837 29.33 -4.34 3.40
CA LEU A 837 28.75 -5.31 4.34
C LEU A 837 27.25 -5.51 4.09
N TRP A 838 26.52 -4.40 3.93
CA TRP A 838 25.06 -4.44 3.68
C TRP A 838 24.72 -4.97 2.28
N GLN A 839 25.56 -4.69 1.26
CA GLN A 839 25.40 -5.28 -0.06
C GLN A 839 25.62 -6.80 -0.03
N LYS A 840 26.66 -7.29 0.66
CA LYS A 840 26.89 -8.73 0.84
C LYS A 840 25.70 -9.40 1.56
N LEU A 841 25.13 -8.76 2.59
CA LEU A 841 23.95 -9.27 3.30
C LEU A 841 22.74 -9.37 2.36
N SER A 842 22.45 -8.34 1.58
CA SER A 842 21.34 -8.32 0.61
C SER A 842 21.52 -9.37 -0.51
N ALA A 843 22.75 -9.64 -0.94
CA ALA A 843 23.04 -10.60 -2.00
C ALA A 843 22.94 -12.07 -1.56
N THR A 844 23.03 -12.34 -0.26
CA THR A 844 23.08 -13.72 0.28
C THR A 844 21.93 -14.62 -0.17
N PRO A 845 20.65 -14.16 -0.22
CA PRO A 845 19.53 -14.99 -0.66
C PRO A 845 19.58 -15.43 -2.12
N MET A 846 20.35 -14.74 -2.96
CA MET A 846 20.41 -14.94 -4.41
C MET A 846 21.50 -15.93 -4.87
N GLN A 847 22.40 -16.31 -3.96
CA GLN A 847 23.68 -16.94 -4.33
C GLN A 847 23.63 -18.40 -4.78
N THR A 848 22.48 -19.10 -4.73
CA THR A 848 22.44 -20.51 -5.17
C THR A 848 21.07 -20.99 -5.66
N SER A 849 21.07 -21.65 -6.82
CA SER A 849 19.87 -22.17 -7.50
C SER A 849 19.20 -23.40 -6.85
N ASN A 850 19.88 -24.08 -5.92
CA ASN A 850 19.40 -25.31 -5.26
C ASN A 850 19.18 -25.14 -3.75
N ASN A 851 19.06 -23.90 -3.27
CA ASN A 851 18.84 -23.64 -1.86
C ASN A 851 17.36 -23.63 -1.53
N LEU A 852 17.09 -23.95 -0.26
CA LEU A 852 15.83 -23.72 0.40
C LEU A 852 15.90 -22.35 1.07
N GLY A 853 15.11 -21.38 0.59
CA GLY A 853 15.04 -20.02 1.15
C GLY A 853 13.62 -19.68 1.60
N TRP A 854 13.48 -19.15 2.78
CA TRP A 854 12.20 -18.75 3.35
C TRP A 854 12.33 -17.52 4.23
N ARG A 855 11.20 -16.82 4.40
CA ARG A 855 11.09 -15.67 5.31
C ARG A 855 9.93 -15.84 6.27
N VAL A 856 10.08 -15.24 7.45
CA VAL A 856 9.05 -15.16 8.47
C VAL A 856 8.80 -13.71 8.82
N ASN A 857 7.53 -13.34 9.00
CA ASN A 857 7.11 -12.06 9.54
C ASN A 857 6.42 -12.31 10.88
N LEU A 858 6.94 -11.70 11.94
CA LEU A 858 6.45 -11.80 13.31
C LEU A 858 6.32 -10.41 13.94
N ARG A 859 5.71 -10.35 15.10
CA ARG A 859 5.90 -9.18 15.95
C ARG A 859 7.34 -9.19 16.49
N PRO A 860 8.01 -8.04 16.60
CA PRO A 860 9.37 -7.98 17.15
C PRO A 860 9.52 -8.68 18.50
N GLY A 861 8.52 -8.58 19.39
CA GLY A 861 8.47 -9.25 20.68
C GLY A 861 8.43 -10.77 20.63
N ASP A 862 7.91 -11.36 19.55
CA ASP A 862 7.79 -12.82 19.40
C ASP A 862 9.02 -13.46 18.74
N LEU A 863 9.87 -12.64 18.12
CA LEU A 863 11.05 -13.11 17.37
C LEU A 863 12.01 -13.96 18.23
N PRO A 864 12.34 -13.60 19.51
CA PRO A 864 13.19 -14.44 20.35
C PRO A 864 12.61 -15.84 20.58
N THR A 865 11.28 -15.95 20.72
CA THR A 865 10.60 -17.24 20.90
C THR A 865 10.71 -18.10 19.64
N PHE A 866 10.62 -17.49 18.47
CA PHE A 866 10.80 -18.18 17.18
C PHE A 866 12.27 -18.60 16.95
N LEU A 867 13.24 -17.75 17.32
CA LEU A 867 14.66 -18.08 17.22
C LEU A 867 15.04 -19.31 18.07
N ASN A 868 14.39 -19.51 19.22
CA ASN A 868 14.59 -20.73 20.02
C ASN A 868 14.15 -21.99 19.26
N GLU A 869 13.10 -21.91 18.43
CA GLU A 869 12.66 -23.00 17.57
C GLU A 869 13.68 -23.32 16.47
N ILE A 870 14.28 -22.28 15.86
CA ILE A 870 15.37 -22.44 14.89
C ILE A 870 16.58 -23.14 15.54
N VAL A 871 17.02 -22.69 16.71
CA VAL A 871 18.13 -23.29 17.45
C VAL A 871 17.83 -24.76 17.83
N ALA A 872 16.58 -25.05 18.18
CA ALA A 872 16.16 -26.42 18.47
C ALA A 872 16.22 -27.32 17.22
N LEU A 873 15.82 -26.79 16.07
CA LEU A 873 15.89 -27.49 14.79
C LEU A 873 17.35 -27.77 14.35
N GLU A 874 18.25 -26.82 14.56
CA GLU A 874 19.69 -26.98 14.25
C GLU A 874 20.40 -28.01 15.16
N LYS A 875 19.91 -28.21 16.39
CA LYS A 875 20.42 -29.21 17.33
C LYS A 875 19.85 -30.60 17.13
N ASP A 876 18.81 -30.74 16.36
CA ASP A 876 18.19 -32.01 16.05
C ASP A 876 19.07 -32.77 15.04
N GLU A 877 19.80 -33.79 15.54
CA GLU A 877 20.73 -34.60 14.72
C GLU A 877 20.01 -35.30 13.56
N THR A 878 18.68 -35.45 13.61
CA THR A 878 17.88 -36.06 12.56
C THR A 878 17.54 -35.09 11.43
N SER A 879 17.64 -33.78 11.67
CA SER A 879 17.25 -32.74 10.71
C SER A 879 18.31 -32.48 9.62
N HIS A 880 19.59 -32.73 9.93
CA HIS A 880 20.76 -32.43 9.06
C HIS A 880 20.74 -31.03 8.40
N VAL A 881 20.03 -30.07 9.00
CA VAL A 881 19.79 -28.73 8.44
C VAL A 881 20.79 -27.75 9.05
N SER A 882 21.69 -27.22 8.23
CA SER A 882 22.51 -26.05 8.60
C SER A 882 21.86 -24.79 8.03
N LEU A 883 21.45 -23.87 8.91
CA LEU A 883 20.76 -22.64 8.55
C LEU A 883 21.71 -21.44 8.59
N SER A 884 21.63 -20.64 7.53
CA SER A 884 22.20 -19.30 7.51
C SER A 884 21.04 -18.31 7.54
N TRP A 885 20.91 -17.56 8.63
CA TRP A 885 19.77 -16.65 8.82
C TRP A 885 20.18 -15.28 9.35
N HIS A 886 19.34 -14.28 9.05
CA HIS A 886 19.38 -12.98 9.67
C HIS A 886 17.97 -12.52 10.07
N ALA A 887 17.88 -11.71 11.12
CA ALA A 887 16.63 -11.32 11.73
C ALA A 887 16.62 -9.85 12.14
N GLY A 888 15.63 -9.09 11.67
CA GLY A 888 15.38 -7.71 12.02
C GLY A 888 14.74 -7.59 13.41
N LEU A 889 15.50 -7.19 14.40
CA LEU A 889 15.03 -7.11 15.80
C LEU A 889 14.00 -5.99 16.02
N GLY A 890 13.97 -4.99 15.14
CA GLY A 890 13.05 -3.86 15.21
C GLY A 890 11.74 -4.07 14.46
N ASP A 891 11.72 -4.94 13.43
CA ASP A 891 10.55 -5.18 12.58
C ASP A 891 10.00 -6.61 12.62
N GLY A 892 10.71 -7.54 13.31
CA GLY A 892 10.25 -8.93 13.47
C GLY A 892 10.41 -9.81 12.24
N ARG A 893 11.10 -9.34 11.22
CA ARG A 893 11.40 -10.07 10.01
C ARG A 893 12.57 -11.05 10.25
N LEU A 894 12.45 -12.27 9.71
CA LEU A 894 13.56 -13.21 9.63
C LEU A 894 13.63 -13.79 8.23
N ARG A 895 14.83 -13.91 7.68
CA ARG A 895 15.10 -14.65 6.45
C ARG A 895 16.16 -15.71 6.70
N ALA A 896 15.91 -16.91 6.19
CA ALA A 896 16.81 -18.03 6.34
C ALA A 896 17.04 -18.75 5.01
N ILE A 897 18.24 -19.30 4.88
CA ILE A 897 18.67 -20.09 3.74
C ILE A 897 19.30 -21.38 4.26
N ALA A 898 18.93 -22.50 3.67
CA ALA A 898 19.54 -23.79 3.89
C ALA A 898 19.98 -24.41 2.57
N ARG A 899 20.99 -25.26 2.58
CA ARG A 899 21.21 -26.15 1.45
C ARG A 899 20.06 -27.14 1.38
N ALA A 900 19.46 -27.33 0.22
CA ALA A 900 18.39 -28.30 0.07
C ALA A 900 18.90 -29.68 0.52
N PRO A 901 18.24 -30.28 1.50
CA PRO A 901 18.65 -31.60 1.97
C PRO A 901 18.44 -32.65 0.85
N VAL A 902 19.21 -33.70 0.89
CA VAL A 902 19.09 -34.85 -0.05
C VAL A 902 17.69 -35.49 0.04
N TYR A 903 17.04 -35.37 1.19
CA TYR A 903 15.69 -35.89 1.47
C TYR A 903 14.66 -34.76 1.58
N HIS A 904 13.90 -34.52 0.51
CA HIS A 904 12.91 -33.44 0.45
C HIS A 904 11.80 -33.54 1.54
N ARG A 905 11.41 -34.77 1.97
CA ARG A 905 10.38 -34.94 3.02
C ARG A 905 10.81 -34.40 4.38
N GLU A 906 12.10 -34.44 4.70
CA GLU A 906 12.62 -33.86 5.95
C GLU A 906 12.55 -32.34 5.89
N ALA A 907 12.87 -31.75 4.76
CA ALA A 907 12.71 -30.31 4.54
C ALA A 907 11.26 -29.85 4.67
N VAL A 908 10.32 -30.59 4.06
CA VAL A 908 8.89 -30.28 4.19
C VAL A 908 8.42 -30.32 5.65
N ARG A 909 8.79 -31.37 6.41
CA ARG A 909 8.45 -31.46 7.84
C ARG A 909 9.03 -30.31 8.66
N ALA A 910 10.30 -29.92 8.39
CA ALA A 910 10.93 -28.79 9.07
C ALA A 910 10.20 -27.47 8.76
N LEU A 911 9.83 -27.25 7.48
CA LEU A 911 9.05 -26.07 7.09
C LEU A 911 7.66 -26.05 7.72
N GLU A 912 6.94 -27.17 7.76
CA GLU A 912 5.64 -27.30 8.43
C GLU A 912 5.73 -26.96 9.92
N ARG A 913 6.75 -27.48 10.60
CA ARG A 913 7.02 -27.21 12.02
C ARG A 913 7.28 -25.72 12.25
N LEU A 914 8.15 -25.10 11.44
CA LEU A 914 8.47 -23.67 11.54
C LEU A 914 7.25 -22.81 11.19
N ARG A 915 6.47 -23.17 10.18
CA ARG A 915 5.23 -22.47 9.81
C ARG A 915 4.21 -22.53 10.95
N GLY A 916 3.93 -23.72 11.47
CA GLY A 916 3.01 -23.87 12.59
C GLY A 916 3.44 -23.06 13.81
N LYS A 917 4.74 -22.95 14.08
CA LYS A 917 5.25 -22.07 15.13
C LYS A 917 5.04 -20.59 14.83
N ALA A 918 5.31 -20.14 13.58
CA ALA A 918 5.09 -18.75 13.17
C ALA A 918 3.60 -18.36 13.28
N GLU A 919 2.70 -19.23 12.80
CA GLU A 919 1.24 -19.03 12.88
C GLU A 919 0.72 -19.00 14.32
N THR A 920 1.23 -19.87 15.20
CA THR A 920 0.91 -19.84 16.65
C THR A 920 1.30 -18.53 17.31
N LEU A 921 2.36 -17.87 16.81
CA LEU A 921 2.81 -16.54 17.24
C LEU A 921 2.08 -15.39 16.50
N GLY A 922 1.10 -15.72 15.66
CA GLY A 922 0.33 -14.74 14.89
C GLY A 922 1.09 -14.12 13.73
N GLY A 923 2.11 -14.81 13.22
CA GLY A 923 2.90 -14.43 12.07
C GLY A 923 2.70 -15.36 10.87
N SER A 924 3.58 -15.29 9.88
CA SER A 924 3.52 -16.09 8.66
C SER A 924 4.92 -16.56 8.24
N LEU A 925 4.99 -17.73 7.60
CA LEU A 925 6.19 -18.22 6.92
C LEU A 925 5.89 -18.36 5.43
N VAL A 926 6.71 -17.72 4.60
CA VAL A 926 6.63 -17.75 3.14
C VAL A 926 7.89 -18.38 2.56
N LEU A 927 7.70 -19.37 1.68
CA LEU A 927 8.77 -20.03 0.95
C LEU A 927 9.19 -19.14 -0.24
N GLU A 928 10.42 -18.66 -0.26
CA GLU A 928 10.93 -17.78 -1.32
C GLU A 928 11.60 -18.57 -2.46
N THR A 929 12.39 -19.59 -2.13
CA THR A 929 13.01 -20.46 -3.12
C THR A 929 13.04 -21.90 -2.60
N ALA A 930 12.81 -22.87 -3.46
CA ALA A 930 12.97 -24.28 -3.15
C ALA A 930 13.06 -25.13 -4.44
N PRO A 931 13.64 -26.34 -4.38
CA PRO A 931 13.49 -27.34 -5.43
C PRO A 931 12.02 -27.63 -5.75
N LEU A 932 11.75 -28.03 -6.99
CA LEU A 932 10.38 -28.26 -7.48
C LEU A 932 9.63 -29.31 -6.67
N GLU A 933 10.31 -30.35 -6.22
CA GLU A 933 9.75 -31.45 -5.42
C GLU A 933 9.15 -30.92 -4.11
N ILE A 934 9.85 -29.99 -3.43
CA ILE A 934 9.36 -29.35 -2.21
C ILE A 934 8.18 -28.42 -2.52
N ARG A 935 8.25 -27.65 -3.61
CA ARG A 935 7.19 -26.70 -4.00
C ARG A 935 5.90 -27.40 -4.45
N ASN A 936 5.96 -28.66 -4.86
CA ASN A 936 4.79 -29.46 -5.18
C ASN A 936 4.11 -30.06 -3.93
N GLU A 937 4.84 -30.22 -2.82
CA GLU A 937 4.34 -30.80 -1.57
C GLU A 937 4.04 -29.74 -0.50
N PHE A 938 4.66 -28.55 -0.57
CA PHE A 938 4.54 -27.49 0.41
C PHE A 938 4.03 -26.20 -0.24
N ASP A 939 2.87 -25.70 0.21
CA ASP A 939 2.35 -24.42 -0.25
C ASP A 939 3.32 -23.30 0.13
N ALA A 940 3.78 -22.51 -0.85
CA ALA A 940 4.76 -21.47 -0.62
C ALA A 940 4.25 -20.34 0.29
N TRP A 941 2.97 -20.07 0.30
CA TRP A 941 2.37 -18.90 0.97
C TRP A 941 1.86 -19.19 2.39
N GLY A 942 1.28 -20.35 2.63
CA GLY A 942 0.54 -20.67 3.85
C GLY A 942 -0.91 -20.16 3.82
N GLY A 943 -1.50 -19.99 4.98
CA GLY A 943 -2.90 -19.57 5.06
C GLY A 943 -3.12 -18.09 4.69
N PHE A 944 -4.09 -17.84 3.82
CA PHE A 944 -4.55 -16.49 3.47
C PHE A 944 -5.69 -16.00 4.39
N GLY A 945 -6.09 -16.81 5.38
CA GLY A 945 -7.20 -16.48 6.27
C GLY A 945 -8.52 -16.22 5.52
N SER A 946 -9.34 -15.31 6.05
CA SER A 946 -10.65 -14.95 5.48
C SER A 946 -10.55 -14.11 4.19
N SER A 947 -9.36 -13.67 3.77
CA SER A 947 -9.19 -12.79 2.60
C SER A 947 -9.02 -13.54 1.27
N ILE A 948 -8.92 -14.88 1.27
CA ILE A 948 -8.66 -15.67 0.06
C ILE A 948 -9.72 -15.49 -1.02
N GLU A 949 -11.01 -15.57 -0.65
CA GLU A 949 -12.11 -15.40 -1.61
C GLU A 949 -12.12 -14.00 -2.23
N LEU A 950 -11.74 -12.98 -1.47
CA LEU A 950 -11.63 -11.62 -1.97
C LEU A 950 -10.44 -11.48 -2.94
N MET A 951 -9.31 -12.14 -2.66
CA MET A 951 -8.17 -12.20 -3.58
C MET A 951 -8.56 -12.88 -4.90
N GLU A 952 -9.32 -13.98 -4.85
CA GLU A 952 -9.83 -14.69 -6.03
C GLU A 952 -10.78 -13.79 -6.84
N ARG A 953 -11.68 -13.05 -6.18
CA ARG A 953 -12.56 -12.09 -6.83
C ARG A 953 -11.78 -10.98 -7.53
N VAL A 954 -10.77 -10.39 -6.88
CA VAL A 954 -9.90 -9.36 -7.50
C VAL A 954 -9.18 -9.93 -8.71
N LYS A 955 -8.59 -11.13 -8.60
CA LYS A 955 -7.93 -11.80 -9.73
C LYS A 955 -8.89 -12.02 -10.90
N THR A 956 -10.09 -12.54 -10.63
CA THR A 956 -11.10 -12.81 -11.64
C THR A 956 -11.59 -11.55 -12.34
N GLN A 957 -11.71 -10.43 -11.62
CA GLN A 957 -12.11 -9.15 -12.22
C GLN A 957 -11.04 -8.58 -13.17
N LEU A 958 -9.75 -8.68 -12.80
CA LEU A 958 -8.65 -8.11 -13.59
C LEU A 958 -8.08 -9.07 -14.64
N ASP A 959 -8.21 -10.36 -14.43
CA ASP A 959 -7.69 -11.42 -15.31
C ASP A 959 -8.66 -12.63 -15.34
N PRO A 960 -9.82 -12.50 -15.98
CA PRO A 960 -10.87 -13.51 -15.96
C PRO A 960 -10.47 -14.84 -16.63
N GLN A 961 -9.51 -14.84 -17.55
CA GLN A 961 -8.96 -16.05 -18.18
C GLN A 961 -7.78 -16.64 -17.41
N ASN A 962 -7.37 -15.99 -16.29
CA ASN A 962 -6.23 -16.42 -15.48
C ASN A 962 -4.93 -16.59 -16.29
N LEU A 963 -4.63 -15.63 -17.17
CA LEU A 963 -3.47 -15.65 -18.06
C LEU A 963 -2.16 -15.32 -17.33
N PHE A 964 -2.19 -14.34 -16.40
CA PHE A 964 -0.99 -13.90 -15.69
C PHE A 964 -0.59 -14.84 -14.56
N SER A 965 0.59 -15.46 -14.68
CA SER A 965 1.24 -16.31 -13.66
C SER A 965 0.27 -17.29 -12.97
N PRO A 966 -0.46 -18.14 -13.73
CA PRO A 966 -1.51 -18.98 -13.18
C PRO A 966 -0.95 -19.96 -12.14
N GLY A 967 -1.64 -20.10 -11.01
CA GLY A 967 -1.24 -20.96 -9.88
C GLY A 967 -0.22 -20.35 -8.92
N ARG A 968 0.28 -19.13 -9.16
CA ARG A 968 1.31 -18.52 -8.30
C ARG A 968 0.84 -18.22 -6.88
N PHE A 969 -0.38 -17.71 -6.70
CA PHE A 969 -0.96 -17.44 -5.39
C PHE A 969 -1.97 -18.52 -4.99
N VAL A 970 -3.03 -18.68 -5.74
CA VAL A 970 -4.12 -19.60 -5.44
C VAL A 970 -4.04 -20.78 -6.37
N THR A 971 -3.96 -21.98 -5.81
CA THR A 971 -4.04 -23.23 -6.56
C THR A 971 -5.31 -23.97 -6.16
N ALA A 972 -6.05 -24.50 -7.13
CA ALA A 972 -7.27 -25.29 -6.88
C ALA A 972 -7.02 -26.51 -5.98
N THR A 973 -5.77 -26.89 -5.77
CA THR A 973 -5.35 -28.05 -4.97
C THR A 973 -5.26 -27.73 -3.46
N PHE A 974 -4.99 -26.48 -3.07
CA PHE A 974 -4.78 -26.08 -1.67
C PHE A 974 -5.98 -25.31 -1.08
N SER A 975 -6.98 -24.93 -1.89
CA SER A 975 -8.17 -24.20 -1.41
C SER A 975 -9.19 -25.03 -0.63
N ARG A 976 -8.92 -26.32 -0.32
CA ARG A 976 -9.85 -27.25 0.34
C ARG A 976 -9.30 -27.94 1.59
N VAL A 977 -8.30 -27.35 2.25
CA VAL A 977 -7.84 -27.90 3.55
C VAL A 977 -8.06 -26.90 4.66
#